data_764b3f462c72bdfd99f0c683d9c35749
#
_entry.id   764b3f462c72bdfd99f0c683d9c35749
#
_cell.length_a   1.000
_cell.length_b   1.000
_cell.length_c   1.000
_cell.angle_alpha   90.00
_cell.angle_beta   90.00
_cell.angle_gamma   90.00
#
_symmetry.space_group_name_H-M   'P 1'
#
loop_
_entity.id
_entity.type
_entity.pdbx_description
1 polymer ?
#
loop_
_entity_poly.entity_id
_entity_poly.type
_entity_poly.pdbx_seq_one_letter_code
_entity_poly.pdbx_strand_id
1 'polypeptide(L)'
;MWFTKSQEEVLKELNVDPKTGLTTEEVNKRLEKYGQNKLKGKPKKSLFQLFLGQLQDVLIYVLIGAAVINIVAHGLEGVTDAIIILAVVLINAVVGVVQESKAEKALEALQQMTTPKSAVRRNGEIIEINSEDLVPGDIIIIDAGRFIPADIRLIESANLQIEESALTGESVPSEKNADFITEDTKIPVGDKENMAFMSTMATYGRGEGVVVATAMDTEIGKIAKILDEDENSLTPLQVKLDKLGKTLGYMAMAICAFIFVIGLLQGRNWIDMLMTAISLAVAAIPEGLVAIVAIVLSMGVTRMSKINAIVRKLPAVETLGAVNIICSDKTGTLTQNKMTVVKIYTPDNLREIPSEGRDFEANRDEKELIRSFVLCSDASIDNGQDIGDPTEVALVVLGDRFNLEKNTLNTEYKRVGEFPFDSDRKLMSTLNEEEGKYRVHTKGAIDNILVKSDRVLVNGNVVPLTQEMKDKILKAAEEMSDSALRVLGVAFKDTDDMISAEEMEKNLVVVGIVGMIDPPRTEVKDSIAEAKKAGITPIMITGDHKNTAVAIAKELGIATDISQSLTGAEIDEIPDEQFAKEINKYRVFARVSPEHKVKIVKAFKEQGNIVSMTGDGVNDAPSLKFADIGVAMGITGTDVSKGASDMILTDDNFTTIVHAIEEGRNIYNNIKKTIMFLLSCNLGEVICVFIATMFNWPSPLLPIQLLWLNLVTDTLPAISLGVDPGDKDVMKRKPRDPKESFFAEGAGYRAAIAGILIGALTLAAFYIGVKEHGFAVSEVINNESKEALNAMTYGRTMAFIVLTVSQLFYSLTMRNSKKTIFEVGFFKNKVLILSIIVGIVLQVGLTSIPGIAQIFKVTQLSFTDWDIVIIFALIPFLVNEGIKVVTRRKK
;
A
#
# COMPACT_ATOMS: atom_id res chain seq x y z
N MET A 1 19.94 28.06 25.75
CA MET A 1 19.04 27.55 24.70
C MET A 1 19.81 27.59 23.38
N TRP A 2 19.53 26.69 22.41
CA TRP A 2 20.37 26.60 21.20
C TRP A 2 20.19 27.79 20.25
N PHE A 3 18.97 28.33 20.13
CA PHE A 3 18.68 29.47 19.27
C PHE A 3 19.25 30.81 19.76
N THR A 4 19.65 30.92 21.02
CA THR A 4 20.29 32.14 21.56
C THR A 4 21.82 32.13 21.43
N LYS A 5 22.41 31.02 20.95
CA LYS A 5 23.84 30.84 20.80
C LYS A 5 24.28 31.06 19.36
N SER A 6 25.50 31.58 19.20
CA SER A 6 26.14 31.67 17.87
C SER A 6 26.45 30.28 17.32
N GLN A 7 26.63 30.18 16.01
CA GLN A 7 27.03 28.93 15.33
C GLN A 7 28.28 28.32 15.92
N GLU A 8 29.31 29.15 16.17
CA GLU A 8 30.57 28.72 16.74
C GLU A 8 30.45 28.20 18.16
N GLU A 9 29.60 28.81 19.00
CA GLU A 9 29.32 28.36 20.37
C GLU A 9 28.64 27.00 20.38
N VAL A 10 27.68 26.80 19.49
CA VAL A 10 26.94 25.53 19.38
C VAL A 10 27.88 24.42 18.91
N LEU A 11 28.66 24.66 17.87
CA LEU A 11 29.62 23.68 17.33
C LEU A 11 30.68 23.31 18.37
N LYS A 12 31.17 24.29 19.13
CA LYS A 12 32.14 24.07 20.21
C LYS A 12 31.52 23.26 21.36
N GLU A 13 30.31 23.57 21.76
CA GLU A 13 29.63 22.86 22.84
C GLU A 13 29.34 21.39 22.47
N LEU A 14 28.97 21.15 21.21
CA LEU A 14 28.75 19.82 20.67
C LEU A 14 30.05 19.10 20.24
N ASN A 15 31.16 19.80 20.30
CA ASN A 15 32.52 19.31 19.89
C ASN A 15 32.47 18.69 18.50
N VAL A 16 32.07 19.46 17.48
CA VAL A 16 31.90 19.02 16.09
C VAL A 16 32.54 20.05 15.13
N ASP A 17 33.27 19.55 14.16
CA ASP A 17 33.76 20.35 13.03
C ASP A 17 32.73 20.26 11.88
N PRO A 18 32.16 21.37 11.39
CA PRO A 18 31.17 21.35 10.33
C PRO A 18 31.68 20.79 9.00
N LYS A 19 33.00 20.83 8.74
CA LYS A 19 33.62 20.33 7.52
C LYS A 19 33.79 18.81 7.50
N THR A 20 34.10 18.22 8.64
CA THR A 20 34.37 16.78 8.74
C THR A 20 33.19 16.00 9.37
N GLY A 21 32.35 16.64 10.16
CA GLY A 21 31.29 16.00 10.92
C GLY A 21 31.84 15.09 12.04
N LEU A 22 31.01 14.20 12.57
CA LEU A 22 31.38 13.24 13.61
C LEU A 22 32.16 12.06 13.02
N THR A 23 33.05 11.49 13.82
CA THR A 23 33.72 10.22 13.51
C THR A 23 32.79 9.05 13.90
N THR A 24 32.96 7.89 13.24
CA THR A 24 32.19 6.68 13.54
C THR A 24 32.26 6.26 15.02
N GLU A 25 33.40 6.41 15.65
CA GLU A 25 33.57 6.10 17.09
C GLU A 25 32.75 7.03 17.98
N GLU A 26 32.76 8.33 17.66
CA GLU A 26 31.98 9.32 18.42
C GLU A 26 30.49 9.15 18.23
N VAL A 27 30.04 8.79 17.03
CA VAL A 27 28.64 8.44 16.73
C VAL A 27 28.17 7.27 17.61
N ASN A 28 28.96 6.19 17.69
CA ASN A 28 28.60 5.03 18.51
C ASN A 28 28.49 5.38 20.01
N LYS A 29 29.41 6.18 20.53
CA LYS A 29 29.35 6.67 21.91
C LYS A 29 28.11 7.52 22.19
N ARG A 30 27.75 8.39 21.23
CA ARG A 30 26.56 9.24 21.33
C ARG A 30 25.28 8.42 21.19
N LEU A 31 25.28 7.43 20.33
CA LEU A 31 24.15 6.52 20.19
C LEU A 31 23.88 5.70 21.48
N GLU A 32 24.95 5.26 22.15
CA GLU A 32 24.82 4.61 23.47
C GLU A 32 24.30 5.56 24.55
N LYS A 33 24.71 6.83 24.50
CA LYS A 33 24.33 7.85 25.51
C LYS A 33 22.92 8.38 25.31
N TYR A 34 22.54 8.73 24.07
CA TYR A 34 21.26 9.41 23.75
C TYR A 34 20.20 8.45 23.24
N GLY A 35 20.57 7.24 22.79
CA GLY A 35 19.69 6.29 22.16
C GLY A 35 19.36 6.64 20.71
N GLN A 36 18.48 5.86 20.09
CA GLN A 36 18.01 6.11 18.73
C GLN A 36 17.08 7.34 18.68
N ASN A 37 17.10 8.06 17.57
CA ASN A 37 16.23 9.19 17.29
C ASN A 37 14.82 8.71 16.92
N LYS A 38 14.13 8.15 17.91
CA LYS A 38 12.75 7.64 17.81
C LYS A 38 11.90 8.26 18.90
N LEU A 39 10.74 8.78 18.53
CA LEU A 39 9.72 9.12 19.54
C LEU A 39 9.31 7.83 20.26
N LYS A 40 9.31 7.86 21.58
CA LYS A 40 8.89 6.70 22.38
C LYS A 40 7.40 6.49 22.13
N GLY A 41 7.07 5.43 21.41
CA GLY A 41 5.71 4.91 21.37
C GLY A 41 5.33 4.27 22.72
N LYS A 42 4.08 3.86 22.86
CA LYS A 42 3.63 3.10 24.05
C LYS A 42 4.57 1.93 24.30
N PRO A 43 4.99 1.71 25.55
CA PRO A 43 5.84 0.58 25.89
C PRO A 43 5.17 -0.72 25.43
N LYS A 44 5.93 -1.57 24.74
CA LYS A 44 5.43 -2.88 24.30
C LYS A 44 4.91 -3.64 25.50
N LYS A 45 3.70 -4.15 25.38
CA LYS A 45 3.15 -5.03 26.40
C LYS A 45 4.03 -6.28 26.49
N SER A 46 4.47 -6.64 27.69
CA SER A 46 5.16 -7.91 27.87
C SER A 46 4.21 -9.07 27.58
N LEU A 47 4.75 -10.24 27.21
CA LEU A 47 3.93 -11.44 26.98
C LEU A 47 3.03 -11.76 28.20
N PHE A 48 3.49 -11.44 29.41
CA PHE A 48 2.70 -11.58 30.63
C PHE A 48 1.56 -10.55 30.72
N GLN A 49 1.78 -9.32 30.29
CA GLN A 49 0.71 -8.31 30.24
C GLN A 49 -0.33 -8.63 29.15
N LEU A 50 0.11 -9.15 28.00
CA LEU A 50 -0.80 -9.67 26.98
C LEU A 50 -1.63 -10.83 27.55
N PHE A 51 -1.01 -11.75 28.27
CA PHE A 51 -1.69 -12.87 28.92
C PHE A 51 -2.72 -12.41 29.96
N LEU A 52 -2.37 -11.47 30.82
CA LEU A 52 -3.32 -10.88 31.75
C LEU A 52 -4.45 -10.12 31.04
N GLY A 53 -4.15 -9.47 29.93
CA GLY A 53 -5.14 -8.80 29.09
C GLY A 53 -6.16 -9.79 28.51
N GLN A 54 -5.72 -10.96 28.06
CA GLN A 54 -6.63 -12.02 27.59
C GLN A 54 -7.56 -12.51 28.71
N LEU A 55 -7.07 -12.60 29.94
CA LEU A 55 -7.89 -13.01 31.09
C LEU A 55 -8.94 -11.97 31.51
N GLN A 56 -8.89 -10.74 31.00
CA GLN A 56 -9.87 -9.68 31.29
C GLN A 56 -11.10 -9.72 30.36
N ASP A 57 -11.21 -10.72 29.50
CA ASP A 57 -12.39 -10.91 28.66
C ASP A 57 -13.62 -11.29 29.49
N VAL A 58 -14.78 -10.70 29.17
CA VAL A 58 -16.03 -10.93 29.84
C VAL A 58 -16.44 -12.41 29.80
N LEU A 59 -16.18 -13.11 28.68
CA LEU A 59 -16.46 -14.54 28.54
C LEU A 59 -15.64 -15.40 29.50
N ILE A 60 -14.39 -15.03 29.74
CA ILE A 60 -13.53 -15.73 30.70
C ILE A 60 -14.05 -15.57 32.13
N TYR A 61 -14.53 -14.38 32.50
CA TYR A 61 -15.16 -14.19 33.81
C TYR A 61 -16.42 -15.03 33.97
N VAL A 62 -17.23 -15.14 32.90
CA VAL A 62 -18.42 -16.01 32.89
C VAL A 62 -18.02 -17.48 33.02
N LEU A 63 -16.98 -17.95 32.32
CA LEU A 63 -16.47 -19.32 32.46
C LEU A 63 -15.90 -19.62 33.86
N ILE A 64 -15.15 -18.68 34.44
CA ILE A 64 -14.63 -18.82 35.80
C ILE A 64 -15.81 -18.85 36.80
N GLY A 65 -16.80 -18.00 36.63
CA GLY A 65 -18.06 -18.02 37.44
C GLY A 65 -18.79 -19.35 37.31
N ALA A 66 -18.89 -19.89 36.10
CA ALA A 66 -19.45 -21.21 35.85
C ALA A 66 -18.69 -22.34 36.57
N ALA A 67 -17.34 -22.31 36.52
CA ALA A 67 -16.50 -23.27 37.22
C ALA A 67 -16.73 -23.23 38.75
N VAL A 68 -16.85 -22.02 39.33
CA VAL A 68 -17.13 -21.85 40.74
C VAL A 68 -18.52 -22.39 41.08
N ILE A 69 -19.55 -22.07 40.30
CA ILE A 69 -20.91 -22.56 40.47
C ILE A 69 -20.93 -24.11 40.42
N ASN A 70 -20.20 -24.68 39.48
CA ASN A 70 -20.14 -26.14 39.32
C ASN A 70 -19.51 -26.84 40.52
N ILE A 71 -18.44 -26.27 41.10
CA ILE A 71 -17.80 -26.78 42.35
C ILE A 71 -18.80 -26.72 43.51
N VAL A 72 -19.50 -25.59 43.65
CA VAL A 72 -20.46 -25.39 44.77
C VAL A 72 -21.65 -26.36 44.68
N ALA A 73 -22.06 -26.68 43.42
CA ALA A 73 -23.23 -27.51 43.17
C ALA A 73 -22.96 -29.02 43.29
N HIS A 74 -21.81 -29.47 42.80
CA HIS A 74 -21.50 -30.90 42.67
C HIS A 74 -20.34 -31.36 43.56
N GLY A 75 -19.78 -30.48 44.40
CA GLY A 75 -18.70 -30.83 45.32
C GLY A 75 -17.44 -31.35 44.59
N LEU A 76 -16.94 -32.53 45.03
CA LEU A 76 -15.70 -33.12 44.48
C LEU A 76 -15.80 -33.50 43.00
N GLU A 77 -16.97 -33.88 42.51
CA GLU A 77 -17.18 -34.17 41.08
C GLU A 77 -17.13 -32.90 40.22
N GLY A 78 -17.64 -31.79 40.75
CA GLY A 78 -17.56 -30.48 40.11
C GLY A 78 -16.14 -29.93 39.99
N VAL A 79 -15.22 -30.36 40.87
CA VAL A 79 -13.80 -29.94 40.80
C VAL A 79 -13.13 -30.40 39.53
N THR A 80 -13.44 -31.62 39.05
CA THR A 80 -12.84 -32.14 37.82
C THR A 80 -13.27 -31.30 36.58
N ASP A 81 -14.56 -30.97 36.50
CA ASP A 81 -15.06 -30.13 35.39
C ASP A 81 -14.55 -28.70 35.49
N ALA A 82 -14.40 -28.16 36.71
CA ALA A 82 -13.81 -26.84 36.89
C ALA A 82 -12.33 -26.78 36.50
N ILE A 83 -11.54 -27.81 36.80
CA ILE A 83 -10.15 -27.90 36.33
C ILE A 83 -10.10 -27.94 34.80
N ILE A 84 -11.00 -28.66 34.16
CA ILE A 84 -11.11 -28.72 32.69
C ILE A 84 -11.43 -27.33 32.13
N ILE A 85 -12.41 -26.62 32.68
CA ILE A 85 -12.75 -25.25 32.28
C ILE A 85 -11.54 -24.31 32.43
N LEU A 86 -10.86 -24.36 33.56
CA LEU A 86 -9.69 -23.54 33.81
C LEU A 86 -8.52 -23.88 32.86
N ALA A 87 -8.31 -25.16 32.56
CA ALA A 87 -7.29 -25.59 31.60
C ALA A 87 -7.59 -25.03 30.19
N VAL A 88 -8.85 -25.03 29.78
CA VAL A 88 -9.29 -24.47 28.52
C VAL A 88 -9.12 -22.94 28.49
N VAL A 89 -9.49 -22.24 29.55
CA VAL A 89 -9.26 -20.79 29.69
C VAL A 89 -7.77 -20.46 29.56
N LEU A 90 -6.91 -21.28 30.18
CA LEU A 90 -5.46 -21.12 30.09
C LEU A 90 -4.95 -21.33 28.64
N ILE A 91 -5.40 -22.37 27.97
CA ILE A 91 -5.04 -22.65 26.57
C ILE A 91 -5.52 -21.50 25.66
N ASN A 92 -6.76 -21.03 25.85
CA ASN A 92 -7.30 -19.91 25.10
C ASN A 92 -6.44 -18.64 25.29
N ALA A 93 -6.12 -18.28 26.54
CA ALA A 93 -5.27 -17.15 26.83
C ALA A 93 -3.87 -17.27 26.20
N VAL A 94 -3.25 -18.44 26.21
CA VAL A 94 -1.96 -18.68 25.55
C VAL A 94 -2.05 -18.51 24.03
N VAL A 95 -3.08 -19.09 23.40
CA VAL A 95 -3.28 -18.97 21.95
C VAL A 95 -3.58 -17.51 21.56
N GLY A 96 -4.42 -16.81 22.33
CA GLY A 96 -4.69 -15.39 22.14
C GLY A 96 -3.40 -14.54 22.20
N VAL A 97 -2.53 -14.78 23.19
CA VAL A 97 -1.21 -14.11 23.28
C VAL A 97 -0.34 -14.39 22.05
N VAL A 98 -0.30 -15.63 21.59
CA VAL A 98 0.49 -15.98 20.39
C VAL A 98 -0.04 -15.27 19.15
N GLN A 99 -1.36 -15.19 18.98
CA GLN A 99 -2.00 -14.49 17.86
C GLN A 99 -1.74 -12.98 17.93
N GLU A 100 -1.93 -12.35 19.10
CA GLU A 100 -1.72 -10.92 19.31
C GLU A 100 -0.24 -10.54 19.10
N SER A 101 0.69 -11.32 19.67
CA SER A 101 2.14 -11.11 19.49
C SER A 101 2.58 -11.26 18.02
N LYS A 102 1.98 -12.18 17.25
CA LYS A 102 2.26 -12.29 15.82
C LYS A 102 1.71 -11.09 15.03
N ALA A 103 0.54 -10.60 15.39
CA ALA A 103 -0.05 -9.41 14.77
C ALA A 103 0.80 -8.15 15.05
N GLU A 104 1.25 -7.96 16.30
CA GLU A 104 2.14 -6.84 16.67
C GLU A 104 3.47 -6.89 15.93
N LYS A 105 4.14 -8.04 15.88
CA LYS A 105 5.42 -8.20 15.15
C LYS A 105 5.28 -7.91 13.65
N ALA A 106 4.17 -8.28 13.07
CA ALA A 106 3.89 -8.04 11.66
C ALA A 106 3.68 -6.54 11.39
N LEU A 107 3.01 -5.81 12.30
CA LEU A 107 2.87 -4.36 12.26
C LEU A 107 4.22 -3.64 12.41
N GLU A 108 5.06 -4.11 13.30
CA GLU A 108 6.39 -3.55 13.55
C GLU A 108 7.32 -3.69 12.32
N ALA A 109 7.32 -4.86 11.68
CA ALA A 109 8.08 -5.07 10.45
C ALA A 109 7.67 -4.09 9.33
N LEU A 110 6.41 -3.71 9.31
CA LEU A 110 5.86 -2.73 8.37
C LEU A 110 6.39 -1.31 8.63
N GLN A 111 6.44 -0.90 9.90
CA GLN A 111 6.97 0.41 10.29
C GLN A 111 8.46 0.56 9.93
N GLN A 112 9.23 -0.50 10.06
CA GLN A 112 10.67 -0.50 9.71
C GLN A 112 10.92 -0.30 8.21
N MET A 113 9.99 -0.67 7.31
CA MET A 113 10.12 -0.48 5.87
C MET A 113 9.94 0.99 5.42
N THR A 114 9.46 1.87 6.29
CA THR A 114 9.09 3.25 5.96
C THR A 114 9.95 4.29 6.68
N THR A 115 11.07 3.90 7.28
CA THR A 115 11.96 4.81 8.01
C THR A 115 12.57 5.83 7.06
N PRO A 116 12.40 7.16 7.28
CA PRO A 116 13.01 8.19 6.47
C PRO A 116 14.54 8.11 6.51
N LYS A 117 15.19 8.56 5.44
CA LYS A 117 16.65 8.69 5.37
C LYS A 117 17.05 10.15 5.51
N SER A 118 18.27 10.38 5.99
CA SER A 118 18.86 11.72 6.15
C SER A 118 20.27 11.75 5.55
N ALA A 119 20.56 12.83 4.82
CA ALA A 119 21.90 13.11 4.33
C ALA A 119 22.72 13.78 5.44
N VAL A 120 23.79 13.14 5.87
CA VAL A 120 24.64 13.62 6.95
C VAL A 120 26.11 13.65 6.52
N ARG A 121 26.86 14.60 7.07
CA ARG A 121 28.33 14.62 6.91
C ARG A 121 28.97 13.91 8.10
N ARG A 122 29.65 12.79 7.83
CA ARG A 122 30.45 12.02 8.80
C ARG A 122 31.79 11.65 8.18
N ASN A 123 32.84 11.69 8.96
CA ASN A 123 34.22 11.42 8.49
C ASN A 123 34.67 12.23 7.23
N GLY A 124 34.09 13.42 7.02
CA GLY A 124 34.39 14.27 5.86
C GLY A 124 33.59 13.93 4.61
N GLU A 125 32.76 12.88 4.61
CA GLU A 125 31.95 12.47 3.48
C GLU A 125 30.45 12.66 3.77
N ILE A 126 29.67 12.99 2.73
CA ILE A 126 28.20 13.05 2.82
C ILE A 126 27.66 11.66 2.52
N ILE A 127 26.94 11.09 3.49
CA ILE A 127 26.35 9.77 3.40
C ILE A 127 24.86 9.81 3.75
N GLU A 128 24.07 8.92 3.17
CA GLU A 128 22.67 8.70 3.57
C GLU A 128 22.58 7.64 4.68
N ILE A 129 21.95 8.01 5.79
CA ILE A 129 21.67 7.10 6.91
C ILE A 129 20.17 7.07 7.22
N ASN A 130 19.73 6.07 7.97
CA ASN A 130 18.37 6.11 8.54
C ASN A 130 18.26 7.25 9.56
N SER A 131 17.20 8.02 9.49
CA SER A 131 16.98 9.15 10.43
C SER A 131 16.94 8.72 11.90
N GLU A 132 16.69 7.44 12.17
CA GLU A 132 16.71 6.86 13.50
C GLU A 132 18.12 6.76 14.10
N ASP A 133 19.15 6.73 13.26
CA ASP A 133 20.57 6.60 13.66
C ASP A 133 21.27 7.97 13.82
N LEU A 134 20.49 9.05 13.81
CA LEU A 134 20.98 10.41 14.08
C LEU A 134 21.27 10.60 15.56
N VAL A 135 22.36 11.32 15.82
CA VAL A 135 22.76 11.69 17.18
C VAL A 135 23.01 13.20 17.29
N PRO A 136 22.87 13.80 18.48
CA PRO A 136 23.25 15.20 18.69
C PRO A 136 24.69 15.44 18.26
N GLY A 137 24.92 16.45 17.41
CA GLY A 137 26.21 16.77 16.81
C GLY A 137 26.38 16.28 15.36
N ASP A 138 25.47 15.50 14.79
CA ASP A 138 25.50 15.20 13.35
C ASP A 138 25.28 16.48 12.53
N ILE A 139 26.01 16.62 11.43
CA ILE A 139 25.82 17.71 10.47
C ILE A 139 24.88 17.20 9.38
N ILE A 140 23.72 17.85 9.24
CA ILE A 140 22.67 17.47 8.28
C ILE A 140 22.67 18.44 7.11
N ILE A 141 22.48 17.90 5.91
CA ILE A 141 22.25 18.64 4.67
C ILE A 141 20.72 18.68 4.44
N ILE A 142 20.20 19.90 4.30
CA ILE A 142 18.78 20.17 4.12
C ILE A 142 18.56 20.71 2.71
N ASP A 143 17.80 19.98 1.92
CA ASP A 143 17.34 20.40 0.60
C ASP A 143 15.81 20.51 0.57
N ALA A 144 15.28 21.33 -0.34
CA ALA A 144 13.84 21.42 -0.55
C ALA A 144 13.22 20.03 -0.82
N GLY A 145 12.08 19.75 -0.19
CA GLY A 145 11.37 18.47 -0.30
C GLY A 145 11.79 17.41 0.72
N ARG A 146 12.71 17.70 1.64
CA ARG A 146 13.12 16.79 2.72
C ARG A 146 12.46 17.13 4.04
N PHE A 147 12.15 16.10 4.83
CA PHE A 147 11.76 16.24 6.23
C PHE A 147 12.94 16.60 7.11
N ILE A 148 12.67 17.42 8.11
CA ILE A 148 13.62 17.72 9.17
C ILE A 148 13.55 16.57 10.18
N PRO A 149 14.62 15.78 10.32
CA PRO A 149 14.58 14.51 11.07
C PRO A 149 14.80 14.64 12.57
N ALA A 150 15.30 15.80 13.02
CA ALA A 150 15.64 16.11 14.41
C ALA A 150 15.55 17.61 14.64
N ASP A 151 15.71 18.11 15.86
CA ASP A 151 15.85 19.55 16.06
C ASP A 151 17.29 19.97 15.71
N ILE A 152 17.40 20.94 14.82
CA ILE A 152 18.64 21.34 14.16
C ILE A 152 18.89 22.82 14.40
N ARG A 153 20.13 23.20 14.76
CA ARG A 153 20.60 24.57 14.71
C ARG A 153 21.26 24.79 13.34
N LEU A 154 20.71 25.71 12.54
CA LEU A 154 21.23 26.02 11.21
C LEU A 154 22.63 26.65 11.28
N ILE A 155 23.52 26.21 10.44
CA ILE A 155 24.89 26.72 10.25
C ILE A 155 24.94 27.56 8.98
N GLU A 156 24.25 27.11 7.94
CA GLU A 156 24.13 27.81 6.65
C GLU A 156 22.68 27.71 6.16
N SER A 157 22.20 28.79 5.55
CA SER A 157 20.88 28.83 4.91
C SER A 157 20.94 29.68 3.64
N ALA A 158 20.39 29.13 2.53
CA ALA A 158 20.27 29.81 1.26
C ALA A 158 18.80 29.76 0.82
N ASN A 159 18.06 30.83 1.07
CA ASN A 159 16.64 30.98 0.81
C ASN A 159 15.81 29.81 1.38
N LEU A 160 16.24 29.25 2.51
CA LEU A 160 15.59 28.09 3.12
C LEU A 160 14.24 28.50 3.72
N GLN A 161 13.18 27.79 3.31
CA GLN A 161 11.85 27.94 3.88
C GLN A 161 11.37 26.60 4.41
N ILE A 162 10.82 26.62 5.62
CA ILE A 162 10.34 25.40 6.31
C ILE A 162 8.89 25.56 6.69
N GLU A 163 8.07 24.58 6.32
CA GLU A 163 6.68 24.46 6.77
C GLU A 163 6.65 23.89 8.18
N GLU A 164 6.21 24.68 9.13
CA GLU A 164 6.19 24.37 10.56
C GLU A 164 4.77 24.23 11.12
N SER A 165 3.77 24.03 10.26
CA SER A 165 2.35 23.96 10.64
C SER A 165 2.04 22.92 11.73
N ALA A 166 2.80 21.83 11.76
CA ALA A 166 2.68 20.80 12.79
C ALA A 166 3.00 21.29 14.21
N LEU A 167 3.80 22.35 14.33
CA LEU A 167 4.23 22.94 15.61
C LEU A 167 3.58 24.30 15.89
N THR A 168 3.34 25.10 14.85
CA THR A 168 2.85 26.47 14.96
C THR A 168 1.36 26.59 14.67
N GLY A 169 0.78 25.66 13.90
CA GLY A 169 -0.58 25.74 13.38
C GLY A 169 -0.73 26.67 12.16
N GLU A 170 0.34 27.33 11.71
CA GLU A 170 0.34 28.24 10.56
C GLU A 170 0.78 27.51 9.29
N SER A 171 0.02 27.66 8.20
CA SER A 171 0.30 26.97 6.93
C SER A 171 1.30 27.69 6.02
N VAL A 172 1.73 28.89 6.37
CA VAL A 172 2.71 29.65 5.60
C VAL A 172 4.10 29.20 6.00
N PRO A 173 4.99 28.80 5.06
CA PRO A 173 6.36 28.44 5.38
C PRO A 173 7.13 29.59 6.01
N SER A 174 7.90 29.30 7.06
CA SER A 174 8.78 30.25 7.74
C SER A 174 10.10 30.38 6.99
N GLU A 175 10.54 31.60 6.72
CA GLU A 175 11.91 31.86 6.25
C GLU A 175 12.92 31.57 7.35
N LYS A 176 14.03 30.91 6.99
CA LYS A 176 15.07 30.54 7.92
C LYS A 176 16.37 31.32 7.65
N ASN A 177 16.93 31.83 8.73
CA ASN A 177 18.16 32.60 8.70
C ASN A 177 19.17 32.06 9.72
N ALA A 178 20.23 31.41 9.25
CA ALA A 178 21.25 30.82 10.10
C ALA A 178 21.97 31.85 11.02
N ASP A 179 22.04 33.11 10.58
CA ASP A 179 22.70 34.22 11.30
C ASP A 179 21.81 34.92 12.33
N PHE A 180 20.52 34.55 12.38
CA PHE A 180 19.60 35.09 13.37
C PHE A 180 20.05 34.73 14.78
N ILE A 181 20.13 35.72 15.68
CA ILE A 181 20.44 35.57 17.11
C ILE A 181 19.51 36.50 17.90
N THR A 182 18.99 36.03 18.99
CA THR A 182 18.16 36.82 19.91
C THR A 182 18.55 36.54 21.36
N GLU A 183 18.44 37.55 22.21
CA GLU A 183 18.61 37.44 23.66
C GLU A 183 17.29 37.04 24.35
N ASP A 184 16.15 37.19 23.66
CA ASP A 184 14.86 36.81 24.22
C ASP A 184 14.69 35.27 24.23
N THR A 185 14.67 34.71 25.42
CA THR A 185 14.53 33.28 25.65
C THR A 185 13.10 32.76 25.53
N LYS A 186 12.10 33.62 25.34
CA LYS A 186 10.67 33.28 25.33
C LYS A 186 9.99 33.41 23.99
N ILE A 187 10.73 33.55 22.88
CA ILE A 187 10.13 33.65 21.57
C ILE A 187 9.40 32.34 21.20
N PRO A 188 8.25 32.42 20.50
CA PRO A 188 7.52 31.27 19.97
C PRO A 188 8.40 30.37 19.08
N VAL A 189 8.00 29.14 18.90
CA VAL A 189 8.74 28.18 18.07
C VAL A 189 8.89 28.65 16.62
N GLY A 190 7.85 29.22 16.03
CA GLY A 190 7.85 29.75 14.67
C GLY A 190 8.79 30.94 14.44
N ASP A 191 9.11 31.70 15.48
CA ASP A 191 9.99 32.88 15.40
C ASP A 191 11.49 32.52 15.57
N LYS A 192 11.82 31.27 15.81
CA LYS A 192 13.20 30.78 15.90
C LYS A 192 13.78 30.54 14.51
N GLU A 193 14.09 31.60 13.80
CA GLU A 193 14.54 31.56 12.40
C GLU A 193 15.81 30.74 12.17
N ASN A 194 16.67 30.62 13.16
CA ASN A 194 17.92 29.87 13.08
C ASN A 194 17.81 28.39 13.49
N MET A 195 16.58 27.91 13.69
CA MET A 195 16.30 26.53 14.05
C MET A 195 15.41 25.87 13.00
N ALA A 196 15.62 24.57 12.79
CA ALA A 196 14.71 23.69 12.07
C ALA A 196 14.29 22.55 13.01
N PHE A 197 13.00 22.20 13.03
CA PHE A 197 12.42 21.33 14.05
C PHE A 197 12.02 19.97 13.48
N MET A 198 12.15 18.93 14.28
CA MET A 198 11.74 17.59 13.93
C MET A 198 10.27 17.53 13.44
N SER A 199 10.00 16.74 12.42
CA SER A 199 8.68 16.54 11.79
C SER A 199 8.14 17.76 11.03
N THR A 200 8.97 18.77 10.78
CA THR A 200 8.70 19.88 9.85
C THR A 200 9.35 19.61 8.49
N MET A 201 9.20 20.50 7.53
CA MET A 201 9.47 20.22 6.14
C MET A 201 10.11 21.38 5.40
N ALA A 202 11.25 21.15 4.77
CA ALA A 202 11.87 22.15 3.88
C ALA A 202 11.08 22.22 2.56
N THR A 203 10.45 23.37 2.30
CA THR A 203 9.63 23.58 1.10
C THR A 203 10.39 24.26 -0.02
N TYR A 204 11.40 25.07 0.32
CA TYR A 204 12.22 25.80 -0.64
C TYR A 204 13.63 26.02 -0.13
N GLY A 205 14.59 26.21 -1.04
CA GLY A 205 15.98 26.53 -0.72
C GLY A 205 16.79 25.36 -0.21
N ARG A 206 17.93 25.65 0.41
CA ARG A 206 18.85 24.67 1.00
C ARG A 206 19.48 25.21 2.28
N GLY A 207 19.95 24.31 3.11
CA GLY A 207 20.66 24.67 4.34
C GLY A 207 21.51 23.55 4.87
N GLU A 208 22.36 23.88 5.82
CA GLU A 208 23.18 22.95 6.57
C GLU A 208 23.04 23.28 8.06
N GLY A 209 22.99 22.25 8.90
CA GLY A 209 22.84 22.47 10.33
C GLY A 209 23.33 21.32 11.18
N VAL A 210 23.49 21.58 12.48
CA VAL A 210 23.91 20.59 13.47
C VAL A 210 22.72 20.12 14.29
N VAL A 211 22.59 18.81 14.46
CA VAL A 211 21.57 18.19 15.33
C VAL A 211 21.82 18.59 16.78
N VAL A 212 20.85 19.19 17.42
CA VAL A 212 20.94 19.66 18.82
C VAL A 212 20.06 18.87 19.79
N ALA A 213 18.96 18.28 19.30
CA ALA A 213 18.11 17.39 20.08
C ALA A 213 17.52 16.29 19.19
N THR A 214 17.30 15.12 19.78
CA THR A 214 16.75 13.92 19.11
C THR A 214 15.60 13.33 19.94
N ALA A 215 14.76 12.57 19.30
CA ALA A 215 13.69 11.79 19.92
C ALA A 215 12.77 12.63 20.87
N MET A 216 12.66 12.19 22.11
CA MET A 216 11.77 12.82 23.12
C MET A 216 12.28 14.18 23.64
N ASP A 217 13.51 14.57 23.30
CA ASP A 217 14.11 15.85 23.70
C ASP A 217 13.85 16.96 22.66
N THR A 218 13.29 16.62 21.48
CA THR A 218 12.86 17.57 20.43
C THR A 218 11.58 18.32 20.86
N GLU A 219 11.27 19.44 20.17
CA GLU A 219 10.03 20.17 20.46
C GLU A 219 8.78 19.28 20.22
N ILE A 220 8.75 18.50 19.14
CA ILE A 220 7.67 17.54 18.90
C ILE A 220 7.65 16.42 19.95
N GLY A 221 8.81 15.98 20.45
CA GLY A 221 8.94 14.98 21.50
C GLY A 221 8.35 15.46 22.83
N LYS A 222 8.52 16.75 23.16
CA LYS A 222 7.90 17.38 24.34
C LYS A 222 6.38 17.42 24.22
N ILE A 223 5.85 17.71 23.03
CA ILE A 223 4.41 17.68 22.74
C ILE A 223 3.88 16.24 22.85
N ALA A 224 4.59 15.27 22.28
CA ALA A 224 4.23 13.86 22.35
C ALA A 224 4.13 13.34 23.80
N LYS A 225 4.97 13.83 24.71
CA LYS A 225 4.89 13.54 26.14
C LYS A 225 3.56 13.97 26.80
N ILE A 226 2.96 15.05 26.28
CA ILE A 226 1.72 15.63 26.82
C ILE A 226 0.51 14.89 26.22
N LEU A 227 0.65 14.39 24.99
CA LEU A 227 -0.43 13.75 24.20
C LEU A 227 -0.49 12.22 24.38
N ASP A 228 0.22 11.62 25.32
CA ASP A 228 0.32 10.16 25.53
C ASP A 228 -1.02 9.46 25.92
N GLU A 229 -2.14 10.17 25.80
CA GLU A 229 -3.50 9.67 25.87
C GLU A 229 -4.19 9.87 24.51
N ASP A 230 -4.52 8.76 23.87
CA ASP A 230 -5.35 8.59 22.67
C ASP A 230 -4.67 8.68 21.31
N GLU A 231 -4.62 7.51 20.67
CA GLU A 231 -5.20 7.17 19.38
C GLU A 231 -4.66 5.83 18.85
N ASN A 232 -5.24 4.74 19.30
CA ASN A 232 -5.41 3.58 18.45
C ASN A 232 -6.67 3.82 17.61
N SER A 233 -6.58 4.58 16.53
CA SER A 233 -7.67 4.69 15.58
C SER A 233 -7.87 3.34 14.89
N LEU A 234 -8.95 2.64 15.27
CA LEU A 234 -9.36 1.39 14.63
C LEU A 234 -9.60 1.64 13.13
N THR A 235 -9.16 0.70 12.29
CA THR A 235 -9.47 0.78 10.86
C THR A 235 -10.98 0.70 10.62
N PRO A 236 -11.50 1.24 9.51
CA PRO A 236 -12.92 1.12 9.17
C PRO A 236 -13.43 -0.33 9.21
N LEU A 237 -12.59 -1.27 8.78
CA LEU A 237 -12.86 -2.70 8.83
C LEU A 237 -12.97 -3.19 10.29
N GLN A 238 -12.04 -2.79 11.16
CA GLN A 238 -12.06 -3.16 12.57
C GLN A 238 -13.30 -2.61 13.27
N VAL A 239 -13.71 -1.38 12.97
CA VAL A 239 -14.96 -0.79 13.48
C VAL A 239 -16.19 -1.59 13.02
N LYS A 240 -16.23 -2.01 11.74
CA LYS A 240 -17.31 -2.87 11.22
C LYS A 240 -17.31 -4.25 11.90
N LEU A 241 -16.14 -4.82 12.16
CA LEU A 241 -15.98 -6.11 12.84
C LEU A 241 -16.40 -6.02 14.32
N ASP A 242 -16.01 -4.96 15.02
CA ASP A 242 -16.46 -4.72 16.41
C ASP A 242 -17.98 -4.59 16.49
N LYS A 243 -18.58 -3.83 15.57
CA LYS A 243 -20.05 -3.73 15.48
C LYS A 243 -20.71 -5.07 15.17
N LEU A 244 -20.13 -5.87 14.27
CA LEU A 244 -20.59 -7.22 13.98
C LEU A 244 -20.49 -8.12 15.22
N GLY A 245 -19.34 -8.11 15.91
CA GLY A 245 -19.11 -8.86 17.14
C GLY A 245 -20.12 -8.52 18.23
N LYS A 246 -20.36 -7.23 18.47
CA LYS A 246 -21.38 -6.77 19.44
C LYS A 246 -22.80 -7.24 19.06
N THR A 247 -23.15 -7.16 17.77
CA THR A 247 -24.48 -7.63 17.31
C THR A 247 -24.63 -9.13 17.49
N LEU A 248 -23.60 -9.91 17.15
CA LEU A 248 -23.59 -11.37 17.38
C LEU A 248 -23.65 -11.70 18.87
N GLY A 249 -22.93 -10.97 19.71
CA GLY A 249 -22.95 -11.12 21.18
C GLY A 249 -24.35 -10.89 21.76
N TYR A 250 -25.04 -9.83 21.32
CA TYR A 250 -26.43 -9.59 21.75
C TYR A 250 -27.39 -10.69 21.30
N MET A 251 -27.24 -11.17 20.04
CA MET A 251 -28.06 -12.29 19.56
C MET A 251 -27.78 -13.57 20.35
N ALA A 252 -26.50 -13.87 20.60
CA ALA A 252 -26.10 -15.02 21.42
C ALA A 252 -26.70 -14.96 22.83
N MET A 253 -26.59 -13.82 23.50
CA MET A 253 -27.20 -13.63 24.84
C MET A 253 -28.72 -13.85 24.84
N ALA A 254 -29.41 -13.35 23.81
CA ALA A 254 -30.87 -13.56 23.67
C ALA A 254 -31.19 -15.03 23.48
N ILE A 255 -30.47 -15.76 22.66
CA ILE A 255 -30.65 -17.22 22.44
C ILE A 255 -30.32 -17.98 23.73
N CYS A 256 -29.24 -17.63 24.42
CA CYS A 256 -28.89 -18.27 25.69
C CYS A 256 -29.93 -18.07 26.78
N ALA A 257 -30.46 -16.84 26.93
CA ALA A 257 -31.56 -16.56 27.84
C ALA A 257 -32.82 -17.37 27.49
N PHE A 258 -33.15 -17.45 26.20
CA PHE A 258 -34.25 -18.22 25.69
C PHE A 258 -34.10 -19.72 26.01
N ILE A 259 -32.94 -20.31 25.70
CA ILE A 259 -32.63 -21.71 25.98
C ILE A 259 -32.70 -22.00 27.48
N PHE A 260 -32.15 -21.10 28.32
CA PHE A 260 -32.22 -21.23 29.78
C PHE A 260 -33.65 -21.28 30.29
N VAL A 261 -34.50 -20.34 29.85
CA VAL A 261 -35.89 -20.29 30.23
C VAL A 261 -36.65 -21.55 29.79
N ILE A 262 -36.49 -21.98 28.53
CA ILE A 262 -37.10 -23.19 28.00
C ILE A 262 -36.69 -24.42 28.80
N GLY A 263 -35.40 -24.56 29.10
CA GLY A 263 -34.92 -25.69 29.91
C GLY A 263 -35.55 -25.75 31.31
N LEU A 264 -35.71 -24.60 31.95
CA LEU A 264 -36.41 -24.51 33.24
C LEU A 264 -37.89 -24.91 33.11
N LEU A 265 -38.57 -24.48 32.04
CA LEU A 265 -39.96 -24.86 31.79
C LEU A 265 -40.11 -26.37 31.48
N GLN A 266 -39.07 -27.00 30.94
CA GLN A 266 -38.98 -28.44 30.72
C GLN A 266 -38.64 -29.24 32.01
N GLY A 267 -38.46 -28.56 33.16
CA GLY A 267 -38.15 -29.18 34.46
C GLY A 267 -36.69 -29.65 34.59
N ARG A 268 -35.76 -29.13 33.77
CA ARG A 268 -34.34 -29.48 33.86
C ARG A 268 -33.67 -28.77 35.05
N ASN A 269 -32.58 -29.37 35.49
CA ASN A 269 -31.74 -28.74 36.52
C ASN A 269 -31.25 -27.35 36.02
N TRP A 270 -31.47 -26.32 36.83
CA TRP A 270 -31.12 -24.94 36.49
C TRP A 270 -29.62 -24.76 36.28
N ILE A 271 -28.77 -25.54 36.97
CA ILE A 271 -27.33 -25.49 36.86
C ILE A 271 -26.87 -26.01 35.49
N ASP A 272 -27.40 -27.17 35.08
CA ASP A 272 -27.08 -27.77 33.79
C ASP A 272 -27.53 -26.87 32.61
N MET A 273 -28.66 -26.20 32.77
CA MET A 273 -29.17 -25.26 31.79
C MET A 273 -28.36 -23.98 31.73
N LEU A 274 -27.91 -23.49 32.90
CA LEU A 274 -26.99 -22.35 32.96
C LEU A 274 -25.65 -22.68 32.28
N MET A 275 -25.08 -23.86 32.56
CA MET A 275 -23.84 -24.33 31.90
C MET A 275 -24.00 -24.51 30.40
N THR A 276 -25.15 -25.02 29.97
CA THR A 276 -25.45 -25.14 28.53
C THR A 276 -25.59 -23.78 27.86
N ALA A 277 -26.26 -22.82 28.49
CA ALA A 277 -26.41 -21.46 27.99
C ALA A 277 -25.06 -20.72 27.91
N ILE A 278 -24.21 -20.84 28.94
CA ILE A 278 -22.86 -20.26 28.96
C ILE A 278 -21.99 -20.86 27.84
N SER A 279 -22.02 -22.17 27.67
CA SER A 279 -21.29 -22.88 26.65
C SER A 279 -21.67 -22.42 25.25
N LEU A 280 -22.96 -22.21 25.02
CA LEU A 280 -23.48 -21.70 23.76
C LEU A 280 -23.10 -20.24 23.51
N ALA A 281 -23.08 -19.41 24.57
CA ALA A 281 -22.62 -18.02 24.45
C ALA A 281 -21.16 -17.95 23.95
N VAL A 282 -20.31 -18.82 24.52
CA VAL A 282 -18.90 -18.93 24.10
C VAL A 282 -18.81 -19.44 22.66
N ALA A 283 -19.56 -20.46 22.28
CA ALA A 283 -19.57 -21.01 20.92
C ALA A 283 -20.08 -20.01 19.86
N ALA A 284 -21.01 -19.13 20.23
CA ALA A 284 -21.64 -18.21 19.29
C ALA A 284 -20.75 -17.03 18.87
N ILE A 285 -19.68 -16.73 19.60
CA ILE A 285 -18.81 -15.58 19.37
C ILE A 285 -17.48 -16.06 18.77
N PRO A 286 -17.11 -15.63 17.54
CA PRO A 286 -15.83 -16.01 16.95
C PRO A 286 -14.68 -15.19 17.60
N GLU A 287 -14.15 -15.68 18.71
CA GLU A 287 -13.14 -14.98 19.55
C GLU A 287 -11.88 -14.55 18.77
N GLY A 288 -11.41 -15.36 17.83
CA GLY A 288 -10.20 -15.09 17.04
C GLY A 288 -10.39 -14.13 15.85
N LEU A 289 -11.60 -13.66 15.55
CA LEU A 289 -11.91 -12.98 14.29
C LEU A 289 -11.06 -11.72 14.05
N VAL A 290 -10.94 -10.85 15.05
CA VAL A 290 -10.19 -9.58 14.92
C VAL A 290 -8.69 -9.86 14.72
N ALA A 291 -8.14 -10.78 15.48
CA ALA A 291 -6.74 -11.19 15.39
C ALA A 291 -6.42 -11.84 14.03
N ILE A 292 -7.29 -12.73 13.55
CA ILE A 292 -7.13 -13.37 12.24
C ILE A 292 -7.16 -12.32 11.12
N VAL A 293 -8.08 -11.36 11.16
CA VAL A 293 -8.15 -10.28 10.16
C VAL A 293 -6.89 -9.42 10.19
N ALA A 294 -6.35 -9.09 11.37
CA ALA A 294 -5.09 -8.36 11.49
C ALA A 294 -3.91 -9.13 10.88
N ILE A 295 -3.84 -10.44 11.12
CA ILE A 295 -2.83 -11.32 10.50
C ILE A 295 -2.98 -11.33 8.98
N VAL A 296 -4.19 -11.47 8.45
CA VAL A 296 -4.47 -11.48 7.00
C VAL A 296 -4.08 -10.16 6.35
N LEU A 297 -4.42 -9.03 6.96
CA LEU A 297 -4.01 -7.70 6.49
C LEU A 297 -2.49 -7.56 6.45
N SER A 298 -1.80 -7.94 7.51
CA SER A 298 -0.34 -7.88 7.58
C SER A 298 0.35 -8.75 6.52
N MET A 299 -0.13 -9.97 6.31
CA MET A 299 0.37 -10.85 5.24
C MET A 299 0.05 -10.27 3.86
N GLY A 300 -1.07 -9.58 3.71
CA GLY A 300 -1.44 -8.85 2.50
C GLY A 300 -0.46 -7.72 2.20
N VAL A 301 -0.11 -6.90 3.18
CA VAL A 301 0.90 -5.84 3.03
C VAL A 301 2.27 -6.42 2.64
N THR A 302 2.68 -7.53 3.25
CA THR A 302 3.92 -8.22 2.87
C THR A 302 3.89 -8.69 1.40
N ARG A 303 2.73 -9.07 0.86
CA ARG A 303 2.59 -9.40 -0.56
C ARG A 303 2.65 -8.15 -1.44
N MET A 304 2.02 -7.05 -1.03
CA MET A 304 2.09 -5.77 -1.74
C MET A 304 3.52 -5.24 -1.83
N SER A 305 4.31 -5.35 -0.77
CA SER A 305 5.72 -4.97 -0.78
C SER A 305 6.54 -5.74 -1.83
N LYS A 306 6.22 -7.02 -2.07
CA LYS A 306 6.89 -7.84 -3.10
C LYS A 306 6.57 -7.43 -4.54
N ILE A 307 5.52 -6.66 -4.75
CA ILE A 307 5.14 -6.08 -6.04
C ILE A 307 5.42 -4.59 -6.10
N ASN A 308 6.42 -4.11 -5.37
CA ASN A 308 6.88 -2.73 -5.32
C ASN A 308 5.88 -1.71 -4.74
N ALA A 309 4.85 -2.15 -4.02
CA ALA A 309 3.87 -1.31 -3.36
C ALA A 309 4.04 -1.37 -1.84
N ILE A 310 4.70 -0.39 -1.24
CA ILE A 310 4.86 -0.29 0.22
C ILE A 310 3.68 0.45 0.81
N VAL A 311 2.84 -0.25 1.55
CA VAL A 311 1.69 0.34 2.25
C VAL A 311 2.15 0.87 3.61
N ARG A 312 1.87 2.12 3.90
CA ARG A 312 2.24 2.79 5.16
C ARG A 312 1.15 2.72 6.22
N LYS A 313 -0.11 2.68 5.80
CA LYS A 313 -1.27 2.63 6.71
C LYS A 313 -2.13 1.42 6.39
N LEU A 314 -2.40 0.56 7.37
CA LEU A 314 -3.23 -0.64 7.20
C LEU A 314 -4.62 -0.38 6.60
N PRO A 315 -5.35 0.70 6.95
CA PRO A 315 -6.63 1.00 6.33
C PRO A 315 -6.58 1.13 4.82
N ALA A 316 -5.44 1.57 4.27
CA ALA A 316 -5.25 1.75 2.83
C ALA A 316 -5.43 0.44 2.04
N VAL A 317 -5.04 -0.72 2.62
CA VAL A 317 -5.20 -2.03 1.99
C VAL A 317 -6.68 -2.34 1.66
N GLU A 318 -7.57 -2.01 2.59
CA GLU A 318 -9.01 -2.20 2.40
C GLU A 318 -9.56 -1.22 1.34
N THR A 319 -9.14 0.04 1.43
CA THR A 319 -9.62 1.12 0.57
C THR A 319 -9.13 0.93 -0.87
N LEU A 320 -7.89 0.44 -1.08
CA LEU A 320 -7.36 0.10 -2.40
C LEU A 320 -8.30 -0.81 -3.20
N GLY A 321 -8.87 -1.83 -2.55
CA GLY A 321 -9.82 -2.74 -3.20
C GLY A 321 -11.14 -2.09 -3.66
N ALA A 322 -11.44 -0.88 -3.18
CA ALA A 322 -12.65 -0.12 -3.52
C ALA A 322 -12.38 1.04 -4.50
N VAL A 323 -11.12 1.34 -4.82
CA VAL A 323 -10.74 2.43 -5.74
C VAL A 323 -11.42 2.26 -7.09
N ASN A 324 -12.05 3.34 -7.56
CA ASN A 324 -12.71 3.42 -8.86
C ASN A 324 -12.21 4.59 -9.73
N ILE A 325 -11.45 5.54 -9.16
CA ILE A 325 -10.77 6.62 -9.86
C ILE A 325 -9.28 6.56 -9.50
N ILE A 326 -8.41 6.59 -10.51
CA ILE A 326 -6.97 6.79 -10.32
C ILE A 326 -6.60 8.12 -10.97
N CYS A 327 -6.32 9.14 -10.17
CA CYS A 327 -5.74 10.40 -10.60
C CYS A 327 -4.23 10.24 -10.62
N SER A 328 -3.63 10.21 -11.80
CA SER A 328 -2.20 10.02 -11.97
C SER A 328 -1.53 11.28 -12.51
N ASP A 329 -0.45 11.70 -11.89
CA ASP A 329 0.47 12.63 -12.53
C ASP A 329 1.05 11.98 -13.79
N LYS A 330 1.36 12.78 -14.80
CA LYS A 330 1.91 12.30 -16.07
C LYS A 330 3.36 11.87 -15.91
N THR A 331 4.18 12.83 -15.41
CA THR A 331 5.64 12.72 -15.45
C THR A 331 6.13 11.66 -14.45
N GLY A 332 7.02 10.78 -14.91
CA GLY A 332 7.61 9.73 -14.06
C GLY A 332 6.69 8.56 -13.73
N THR A 333 5.36 8.74 -13.73
CA THR A 333 4.37 7.71 -13.41
C THR A 333 3.81 7.03 -14.67
N LEU A 334 3.22 7.83 -15.57
CA LEU A 334 2.70 7.34 -16.86
C LEU A 334 3.79 7.33 -17.94
N THR A 335 4.78 8.20 -17.80
CA THR A 335 5.92 8.36 -18.69
C THR A 335 7.21 7.92 -18.02
N GLN A 336 8.28 7.80 -18.81
CA GLN A 336 9.58 7.29 -18.36
C GLN A 336 10.38 8.31 -17.53
N ASN A 337 9.94 9.58 -17.46
CA ASN A 337 10.69 10.73 -16.92
C ASN A 337 12.06 10.90 -17.60
N LYS A 338 12.11 10.61 -18.89
CA LYS A 338 13.32 10.66 -19.70
C LYS A 338 13.01 11.24 -21.06
N MET A 339 13.49 12.47 -21.31
CA MET A 339 13.37 13.06 -22.64
C MET A 339 14.03 12.17 -23.67
N THR A 340 13.35 11.93 -24.79
CA THR A 340 13.84 11.05 -25.86
C THR A 340 13.55 11.71 -27.21
N VAL A 341 14.55 11.76 -28.11
CA VAL A 341 14.35 12.20 -29.48
C VAL A 341 13.62 11.11 -30.25
N VAL A 342 12.46 11.45 -30.81
CA VAL A 342 11.60 10.54 -31.55
C VAL A 342 11.45 10.93 -33.04
N LYS A 343 11.80 12.17 -33.41
CA LYS A 343 11.78 12.65 -34.81
C LYS A 343 13.02 13.47 -35.11
N ILE A 344 13.54 13.27 -36.32
CA ILE A 344 14.61 14.09 -36.91
C ILE A 344 14.07 14.62 -38.22
N TYR A 345 14.24 15.92 -38.48
CA TYR A 345 13.95 16.54 -39.75
C TYR A 345 15.19 17.26 -40.27
N THR A 346 15.63 16.88 -41.46
CA THR A 346 16.55 17.64 -42.32
C THR A 346 15.77 18.16 -43.55
N PRO A 347 16.21 19.20 -44.26
CA PRO A 347 15.40 19.84 -45.28
C PRO A 347 14.80 18.91 -46.37
N ASP A 348 15.37 17.73 -46.55
CA ASP A 348 14.92 16.75 -47.56
C ASP A 348 14.35 15.48 -46.93
N ASN A 349 14.39 15.31 -45.58
CA ASN A 349 14.00 14.06 -44.96
C ASN A 349 13.37 14.29 -43.55
N LEU A 350 12.20 13.68 -43.35
CA LEU A 350 11.60 13.51 -42.02
C LEU A 350 11.72 12.05 -41.64
N ARG A 351 12.36 11.79 -40.51
CA ARG A 351 12.56 10.43 -40.00
C ARG A 351 12.00 10.30 -38.58
N GLU A 352 11.21 9.25 -38.38
CA GLU A 352 10.80 8.82 -37.05
C GLU A 352 11.86 7.87 -36.46
N ILE A 353 12.24 8.11 -35.20
CA ILE A 353 13.20 7.31 -34.45
C ILE A 353 12.43 6.55 -33.35
N PRO A 354 12.48 5.21 -33.33
CA PRO A 354 11.90 4.44 -32.27
C PRO A 354 12.45 4.89 -30.92
N SER A 355 11.65 4.88 -29.85
CA SER A 355 12.09 5.27 -28.51
C SER A 355 13.18 4.36 -27.94
N GLU A 356 13.29 3.14 -28.44
CA GLU A 356 14.28 2.13 -28.04
C GLU A 356 15.10 1.67 -29.24
N GLY A 357 16.31 1.15 -29.00
CA GLY A 357 17.20 0.61 -30.02
C GLY A 357 18.52 1.37 -30.14
N ARG A 358 19.55 0.73 -30.70
CA ARG A 358 20.90 1.24 -30.98
C ARG A 358 21.34 0.86 -32.40
N ASP A 359 22.51 1.35 -32.80
CA ASP A 359 23.17 1.05 -34.06
C ASP A 359 22.36 1.47 -35.30
N PHE A 360 21.70 2.64 -35.20
CA PHE A 360 21.02 3.21 -36.35
C PHE A 360 22.02 3.80 -37.35
N GLU A 361 21.78 3.58 -38.64
CA GLU A 361 22.54 4.24 -39.72
C GLU A 361 21.97 5.64 -39.99
N ALA A 362 22.80 6.65 -40.00
CA ALA A 362 22.48 8.02 -40.36
C ALA A 362 22.97 8.36 -41.81
N ASN A 363 22.16 9.10 -42.58
CA ASN A 363 22.62 9.73 -43.77
C ASN A 363 23.58 10.90 -43.43
N ARG A 364 24.17 11.53 -44.46
CA ARG A 364 25.20 12.56 -44.26
C ARG A 364 24.67 13.77 -43.48
N ASP A 365 23.47 14.24 -43.76
CA ASP A 365 22.87 15.40 -43.14
C ASP A 365 22.40 15.08 -41.70
N GLU A 366 21.82 13.88 -41.51
CA GLU A 366 21.45 13.38 -40.16
C GLU A 366 22.71 13.23 -39.26
N LYS A 367 23.82 12.73 -39.84
CA LYS A 367 25.06 12.60 -39.08
C LYS A 367 25.59 13.95 -38.63
N GLU A 368 25.55 14.97 -39.51
CA GLU A 368 25.95 16.33 -39.16
C GLU A 368 25.03 16.96 -38.14
N LEU A 369 23.71 16.73 -38.24
CA LEU A 369 22.72 17.19 -37.27
C LEU A 369 23.02 16.61 -35.88
N ILE A 370 23.19 15.30 -35.79
CA ILE A 370 23.40 14.60 -34.52
C ILE A 370 24.75 15.03 -33.91
N ARG A 371 25.83 15.07 -34.72
CA ARG A 371 27.16 15.52 -34.30
C ARG A 371 27.09 16.92 -33.71
N SER A 372 26.42 17.84 -34.39
CA SER A 372 26.30 19.23 -33.95
C SER A 372 25.52 19.35 -32.63
N PHE A 373 24.47 18.58 -32.44
CA PHE A 373 23.74 18.56 -31.16
C PHE A 373 24.58 17.99 -30.01
N VAL A 374 25.33 16.89 -30.26
CA VAL A 374 26.18 16.25 -29.24
C VAL A 374 27.31 17.18 -28.80
N LEU A 375 28.00 17.82 -29.76
CA LEU A 375 29.11 18.74 -29.47
C LEU A 375 28.66 20.03 -28.80
N CYS A 376 27.42 20.49 -29.08
CA CYS A 376 26.81 21.67 -28.49
C CYS A 376 26.00 21.32 -27.23
N SER A 377 26.34 20.28 -26.47
CA SER A 377 25.66 19.90 -25.22
C SER A 377 26.65 19.79 -24.07
N ASP A 378 26.21 20.13 -22.84
CA ASP A 378 26.99 20.01 -21.61
C ASP A 378 26.76 18.67 -20.92
N ALA A 379 25.59 18.08 -21.09
CA ALA A 379 25.24 16.78 -20.55
C ALA A 379 26.21 15.67 -20.98
N SER A 380 26.38 14.67 -20.15
CA SER A 380 27.20 13.49 -20.42
C SER A 380 26.55 12.21 -19.93
N ILE A 381 27.02 11.08 -20.42
CA ILE A 381 26.67 9.76 -19.91
C ILE A 381 27.96 9.16 -19.35
N ASP A 382 28.00 8.92 -18.04
CA ASP A 382 29.14 8.32 -17.37
C ASP A 382 28.73 7.03 -16.67
N ASN A 383 29.41 5.92 -17.02
CA ASN A 383 29.10 4.58 -16.48
C ASN A 383 27.59 4.20 -16.52
N GLY A 384 26.86 4.67 -17.55
CA GLY A 384 25.43 4.43 -17.71
C GLY A 384 24.52 5.34 -16.86
N GLN A 385 25.08 6.36 -16.22
CA GLN A 385 24.35 7.42 -15.55
C GLN A 385 24.27 8.68 -16.41
N ASP A 386 23.05 9.19 -16.56
CA ASP A 386 22.77 10.42 -17.28
C ASP A 386 23.11 11.64 -16.37
N ILE A 387 23.97 12.54 -16.82
CA ILE A 387 24.41 13.73 -16.06
C ILE A 387 24.11 14.98 -16.91
N GLY A 388 23.34 15.93 -16.37
CA GLY A 388 23.03 17.21 -17.00
C GLY A 388 21.54 17.43 -17.20
N ASP A 389 21.19 18.49 -17.96
CA ASP A 389 19.81 18.83 -18.32
C ASP A 389 19.16 17.69 -19.12
N PRO A 390 17.92 17.28 -18.79
CA PRO A 390 17.25 16.17 -19.49
C PRO A 390 17.11 16.35 -20.99
N THR A 391 16.99 17.59 -21.47
CA THR A 391 16.92 17.91 -22.90
C THR A 391 18.25 17.64 -23.59
N GLU A 392 19.35 18.02 -22.95
CA GLU A 392 20.70 17.78 -23.46
C GLU A 392 21.07 16.29 -23.37
N VAL A 393 20.69 15.62 -22.29
CA VAL A 393 20.85 14.17 -22.17
C VAL A 393 20.19 13.45 -23.34
N ALA A 394 18.97 13.86 -23.74
CA ALA A 394 18.27 13.28 -24.90
C ALA A 394 19.09 13.40 -26.20
N LEU A 395 19.79 14.52 -26.39
CA LEU A 395 20.64 14.76 -27.56
C LEU A 395 21.91 13.90 -27.55
N VAL A 396 22.53 13.73 -26.38
CA VAL A 396 23.71 12.86 -26.22
C VAL A 396 23.32 11.39 -26.38
N VAL A 397 22.18 10.94 -25.80
CA VAL A 397 21.62 9.59 -26.00
C VAL A 397 21.32 9.35 -27.49
N LEU A 398 20.81 10.36 -28.22
CA LEU A 398 20.63 10.25 -29.66
C LEU A 398 21.96 9.96 -30.38
N GLY A 399 23.03 10.65 -29.96
CA GLY A 399 24.38 10.40 -30.49
C GLY A 399 24.82 8.95 -30.26
N ASP A 400 24.72 8.44 -29.07
CA ASP A 400 25.09 7.05 -28.74
C ASP A 400 24.28 6.02 -29.54
N ARG A 401 23.01 6.30 -29.84
CA ARG A 401 22.16 5.41 -30.63
C ARG A 401 22.59 5.34 -32.10
N PHE A 402 23.31 6.34 -32.59
CA PHE A 402 23.86 6.42 -33.94
C PHE A 402 25.40 6.22 -33.98
N ASN A 403 25.99 5.68 -32.93
CA ASN A 403 27.44 5.45 -32.78
C ASN A 403 28.28 6.74 -32.87
N LEU A 404 27.72 7.85 -32.41
CA LEU A 404 28.37 9.17 -32.29
C LEU A 404 28.53 9.54 -30.84
N GLU A 405 29.36 8.77 -30.12
CA GLU A 405 29.56 8.93 -28.70
C GLU A 405 30.24 10.25 -28.36
N LYS A 406 29.72 10.98 -27.35
CA LYS A 406 30.22 12.29 -26.94
C LYS A 406 31.70 12.30 -26.57
N ASN A 407 32.16 11.30 -25.83
CA ASN A 407 33.56 11.23 -25.38
C ASN A 407 34.51 11.07 -26.57
N THR A 408 34.14 10.28 -27.58
CA THR A 408 34.87 10.10 -28.82
C THR A 408 34.90 11.40 -29.62
N LEU A 409 33.72 12.02 -29.82
CA LEU A 409 33.60 13.28 -30.53
C LEU A 409 34.36 14.43 -29.85
N ASN A 410 34.37 14.56 -28.53
CA ASN A 410 35.12 15.58 -27.80
C ASN A 410 36.62 15.37 -27.89
N THR A 411 37.09 14.16 -28.12
CA THR A 411 38.50 13.86 -28.34
C THR A 411 38.93 14.26 -29.74
N GLU A 412 38.05 14.03 -30.72
CA GLU A 412 38.28 14.35 -32.14
C GLU A 412 38.06 15.85 -32.45
N TYR A 413 37.02 16.45 -31.84
CA TYR A 413 36.61 17.85 -32.02
C TYR A 413 36.65 18.62 -30.70
N LYS A 414 37.84 19.08 -30.32
CA LYS A 414 38.04 19.69 -29.02
C LYS A 414 37.31 21.02 -28.89
N ARG A 415 36.49 21.17 -27.87
CA ARG A 415 35.82 22.43 -27.53
C ARG A 415 36.88 23.44 -27.04
N VAL A 416 36.93 24.59 -27.69
CA VAL A 416 37.89 25.69 -27.39
C VAL A 416 37.22 27.00 -26.99
N GLY A 417 35.89 27.09 -27.16
CA GLY A 417 35.11 28.24 -26.71
C GLY A 417 33.64 27.88 -26.62
N GLU A 418 32.89 28.70 -25.92
CA GLU A 418 31.45 28.53 -25.72
C GLU A 418 30.71 29.86 -25.55
N PHE A 419 29.42 29.87 -25.92
CA PHE A 419 28.47 30.93 -25.61
C PHE A 419 27.31 30.24 -24.93
N PRO A 420 27.23 30.24 -23.56
CA PRO A 420 26.27 29.48 -22.80
C PRO A 420 24.85 29.81 -23.15
N PHE A 421 23.93 28.85 -22.80
CA PHE A 421 22.50 29.06 -23.00
C PHE A 421 22.03 30.31 -22.26
N ASP A 422 21.19 31.07 -22.93
CA ASP A 422 20.55 32.24 -22.37
C ASP A 422 19.06 32.24 -22.75
N SER A 423 18.19 32.53 -21.77
CA SER A 423 16.73 32.43 -21.93
C SER A 423 16.14 33.49 -22.87
N ASP A 424 16.79 34.65 -23.01
CA ASP A 424 16.35 35.75 -23.87
C ASP A 424 16.73 35.46 -25.33
N ARG A 425 17.95 34.98 -25.56
CA ARG A 425 18.42 34.52 -26.86
C ARG A 425 17.81 33.19 -27.30
N LYS A 426 17.50 32.30 -26.33
CA LYS A 426 17.07 30.91 -26.53
C LYS A 426 18.04 30.07 -27.37
N LEU A 427 19.32 30.36 -27.28
CA LEU A 427 20.42 29.75 -28.03
C LEU A 427 21.57 29.42 -27.12
N MET A 428 22.32 28.38 -27.49
CA MET A 428 23.60 28.01 -26.96
C MET A 428 24.54 27.71 -28.13
N SER A 429 25.83 28.12 -28.04
CA SER A 429 26.83 27.85 -29.05
C SER A 429 28.12 27.33 -28.45
N THR A 430 28.77 26.40 -29.15
CA THR A 430 30.16 25.94 -28.84
C THR A 430 31.06 26.11 -30.02
N LEU A 431 32.33 26.42 -29.78
CA LEU A 431 33.37 26.49 -30.79
C LEU A 431 34.29 25.28 -30.62
N ASN A 432 34.40 24.50 -31.67
CA ASN A 432 35.18 23.26 -31.66
C ASN A 432 36.28 23.34 -32.73
N GLU A 433 37.46 22.77 -32.42
CA GLU A 433 38.56 22.65 -33.38
C GLU A 433 38.30 21.44 -34.29
N GLU A 434 38.37 21.64 -35.63
CA GLU A 434 38.14 20.61 -36.66
C GLU A 434 39.22 20.73 -37.72
N GLU A 435 40.13 19.75 -37.80
CA GLU A 435 41.20 19.66 -38.84
C GLU A 435 42.03 20.95 -39.01
N GLY A 436 42.35 21.66 -37.93
CA GLY A 436 43.14 22.89 -37.96
C GLY A 436 42.34 24.15 -38.30
N LYS A 437 41.04 24.07 -38.40
CA LYS A 437 40.07 25.14 -38.49
C LYS A 437 39.12 25.07 -37.32
N TYR A 438 38.15 25.95 -37.28
CA TYR A 438 37.17 25.99 -36.21
C TYR A 438 35.75 25.86 -36.76
N ARG A 439 34.88 25.17 -36.00
CA ARG A 439 33.48 25.10 -36.30
C ARG A 439 32.68 25.48 -35.10
N VAL A 440 31.72 26.40 -35.30
CA VAL A 440 30.68 26.73 -34.30
C VAL A 440 29.52 25.78 -34.51
N HIS A 441 29.04 25.20 -33.41
CA HIS A 441 27.75 24.52 -33.37
C HIS A 441 26.78 25.32 -32.50
N THR A 442 25.59 25.66 -33.05
CA THR A 442 24.55 26.44 -32.32
C THR A 442 23.27 25.64 -32.28
N LYS A 443 22.74 25.43 -31.05
CA LYS A 443 21.44 24.79 -30.86
C LYS A 443 20.46 25.76 -30.17
N GLY A 444 19.15 25.53 -30.34
CA GLY A 444 18.12 26.29 -29.66
C GLY A 444 16.80 26.36 -30.39
N ALA A 445 16.04 27.41 -30.14
CA ALA A 445 14.75 27.65 -30.77
C ALA A 445 14.91 27.88 -32.27
N ILE A 446 14.20 27.10 -33.07
CA ILE A 446 14.39 27.12 -34.53
C ILE A 446 14.08 28.46 -35.21
N ASP A 447 13.08 29.19 -34.67
CA ASP A 447 12.73 30.53 -35.12
C ASP A 447 13.92 31.50 -34.98
N ASN A 448 14.63 31.46 -33.83
CA ASN A 448 15.80 32.29 -33.57
C ASN A 448 17.01 31.87 -34.44
N ILE A 449 17.21 30.59 -34.65
CA ILE A 449 18.27 30.06 -35.55
C ILE A 449 18.04 30.54 -36.99
N LEU A 450 16.81 30.46 -37.50
CA LEU A 450 16.46 30.85 -38.88
C LEU A 450 16.69 32.37 -39.14
N VAL A 451 16.48 33.21 -38.10
CA VAL A 451 16.77 34.64 -38.21
C VAL A 451 18.27 34.92 -38.33
N LYS A 452 19.12 34.10 -37.70
CA LYS A 452 20.58 34.25 -37.68
C LYS A 452 21.28 33.46 -38.80
N SER A 453 20.50 32.79 -39.67
CA SER A 453 21.03 31.90 -40.72
C SER A 453 20.78 32.50 -42.11
N ASP A 454 21.77 32.35 -42.98
CA ASP A 454 21.72 32.73 -44.39
C ASP A 454 21.86 31.52 -45.35
N ARG A 455 22.19 30.35 -44.82
CA ARG A 455 22.44 29.11 -45.58
C ARG A 455 21.79 27.91 -44.88
N VAL A 456 21.70 26.82 -45.65
CA VAL A 456 21.12 25.56 -45.17
C VAL A 456 21.87 24.38 -45.77
N LEU A 457 22.00 23.28 -45.01
CA LEU A 457 22.60 22.03 -45.49
C LEU A 457 21.54 21.17 -46.18
N VAL A 458 21.81 20.78 -47.45
CA VAL A 458 20.90 19.93 -48.24
C VAL A 458 21.75 18.89 -49.02
N ASN A 459 21.52 17.62 -48.73
CA ASN A 459 22.24 16.49 -49.34
C ASN A 459 23.77 16.65 -49.26
N GLY A 460 24.28 17.12 -48.13
CA GLY A 460 25.70 17.32 -47.88
C GLY A 460 26.28 18.59 -48.51
N ASN A 461 25.46 19.44 -49.17
CA ASN A 461 25.91 20.71 -49.79
C ASN A 461 25.32 21.92 -49.05
N VAL A 462 26.13 22.92 -48.84
CA VAL A 462 25.67 24.18 -48.25
C VAL A 462 25.10 25.07 -49.34
N VAL A 463 23.82 25.41 -49.26
CA VAL A 463 23.11 26.24 -50.25
C VAL A 463 22.48 27.47 -49.58
N PRO A 464 22.19 28.56 -50.33
CA PRO A 464 21.50 29.72 -49.78
C PRO A 464 20.12 29.33 -49.17
N LEU A 465 19.78 29.86 -48.01
CA LEU A 465 18.49 29.63 -47.34
C LEU A 465 17.41 30.49 -47.96
N THR A 466 16.55 29.92 -48.79
CA THR A 466 15.40 30.61 -49.35
C THR A 466 14.21 30.74 -48.40
N GLN A 467 13.30 31.66 -48.70
CA GLN A 467 12.07 31.81 -47.88
C GLN A 467 11.22 30.54 -47.92
N GLU A 468 11.14 29.88 -49.05
CA GLU A 468 10.40 28.58 -49.18
C GLU A 468 10.99 27.51 -48.27
N MET A 469 12.32 27.44 -48.12
CA MET A 469 12.99 26.49 -47.24
C MET A 469 12.73 26.84 -45.75
N LYS A 470 12.76 28.13 -45.38
CA LYS A 470 12.39 28.59 -44.06
C LYS A 470 10.98 28.19 -43.71
N ASP A 471 10.04 28.41 -44.60
CA ASP A 471 8.63 28.06 -44.38
C ASP A 471 8.42 26.55 -44.23
N LYS A 472 9.15 25.72 -44.99
CA LYS A 472 9.13 24.27 -44.84
C LYS A 472 9.65 23.80 -43.48
N ILE A 473 10.76 24.35 -43.01
CA ILE A 473 11.36 24.02 -41.72
C ILE A 473 10.40 24.46 -40.56
N LEU A 474 9.84 25.66 -40.64
CA LEU A 474 8.88 26.14 -39.67
C LEU A 474 7.61 25.28 -39.65
N LYS A 475 7.11 24.89 -40.80
CA LYS A 475 5.96 24.00 -40.90
C LYS A 475 6.25 22.62 -40.29
N ALA A 476 7.42 22.05 -40.54
CA ALA A 476 7.83 20.80 -39.90
C ALA A 476 7.95 20.95 -38.37
N ALA A 477 8.47 22.07 -37.90
CA ALA A 477 8.54 22.37 -36.47
C ALA A 477 7.14 22.54 -35.85
N GLU A 478 6.18 23.17 -36.54
CA GLU A 478 4.79 23.31 -36.14
C GLU A 478 4.10 21.93 -36.09
N GLU A 479 4.22 21.10 -37.11
CA GLU A 479 3.69 19.74 -37.15
C GLU A 479 4.23 18.84 -36.01
N MET A 480 5.51 18.98 -35.68
CA MET A 480 6.12 18.32 -34.51
C MET A 480 5.55 18.87 -33.19
N SER A 481 5.39 20.19 -33.06
CA SER A 481 4.82 20.83 -31.88
C SER A 481 3.35 20.45 -31.69
N ASP A 482 2.57 20.38 -32.78
CA ASP A 482 1.18 19.89 -32.77
C ASP A 482 1.08 18.42 -32.33
N SER A 483 2.14 17.65 -32.61
CA SER A 483 2.32 16.27 -32.09
C SER A 483 2.86 16.21 -30.68
N ALA A 484 2.85 17.33 -29.96
CA ALA A 484 3.31 17.46 -28.57
C ALA A 484 4.83 17.22 -28.38
N LEU A 485 5.63 17.39 -29.43
CA LEU A 485 7.08 17.26 -29.30
C LEU A 485 7.71 18.61 -28.93
N ARG A 486 8.72 18.55 -28.06
CA ARG A 486 9.61 19.67 -27.84
C ARG A 486 10.59 19.74 -29.02
N VAL A 487 10.60 20.87 -29.73
CA VAL A 487 11.41 21.05 -30.93
C VAL A 487 12.65 21.87 -30.64
N LEU A 488 13.80 21.38 -31.06
CA LEU A 488 15.06 22.10 -31.06
C LEU A 488 15.68 22.10 -32.45
N GLY A 489 16.21 23.24 -32.86
CA GLY A 489 17.02 23.39 -34.08
C GLY A 489 18.50 23.35 -33.83
N VAL A 490 19.25 23.02 -34.88
CA VAL A 490 20.71 23.12 -34.86
C VAL A 490 21.26 23.68 -36.17
N ALA A 491 22.31 24.45 -36.00
CA ALA A 491 23.04 25.06 -37.11
C ALA A 491 24.55 25.02 -36.86
N PHE A 492 25.37 25.20 -37.89
CA PHE A 492 26.81 25.33 -37.75
C PHE A 492 27.35 26.51 -38.54
N LYS A 493 28.59 26.90 -38.27
CA LYS A 493 29.36 27.89 -39.03
C LYS A 493 30.85 27.53 -39.03
N ASP A 494 31.45 27.44 -40.21
CA ASP A 494 32.88 27.24 -40.36
C ASP A 494 33.63 28.60 -40.27
N THR A 495 34.79 28.61 -39.63
CA THR A 495 35.66 29.79 -39.50
C THR A 495 37.11 29.36 -39.46
N ASP A 496 38.01 30.17 -40.06
CA ASP A 496 39.43 29.89 -40.08
C ASP A 496 40.12 30.36 -38.79
N ASP A 497 39.53 31.30 -38.02
CA ASP A 497 40.08 31.89 -36.81
C ASP A 497 39.11 31.68 -35.60
N MET A 498 39.71 31.78 -34.41
CA MET A 498 38.89 31.90 -33.18
C MET A 498 38.11 33.20 -33.19
N ILE A 499 36.81 33.10 -32.95
CA ILE A 499 35.87 34.24 -32.98
C ILE A 499 35.28 34.48 -31.59
N SER A 500 34.79 35.72 -31.33
CA SER A 500 34.14 36.05 -30.08
C SER A 500 32.78 35.38 -29.95
N ALA A 501 32.26 35.23 -28.73
CA ALA A 501 30.98 34.61 -28.45
C ALA A 501 29.82 35.24 -29.27
N GLU A 502 29.81 36.58 -29.39
CA GLU A 502 28.81 37.33 -30.14
C GLU A 502 28.81 37.08 -31.66
N GLU A 503 30.00 36.70 -32.21
CA GLU A 503 30.15 36.39 -33.61
C GLU A 503 29.82 34.94 -33.92
N MET A 504 29.72 34.07 -32.94
CA MET A 504 29.37 32.67 -33.16
C MET A 504 27.98 32.54 -33.74
N GLU A 505 27.02 33.39 -33.34
CA GLU A 505 25.61 33.30 -33.73
C GLU A 505 25.27 34.21 -34.93
N LYS A 506 26.15 34.33 -35.89
CA LYS A 506 25.89 35.09 -37.14
C LYS A 506 26.24 34.29 -38.40
N ASN A 507 25.43 34.43 -39.44
CA ASN A 507 25.64 33.78 -40.75
C ASN A 507 25.72 32.22 -40.61
N LEU A 508 24.80 31.67 -39.93
CA LEU A 508 24.72 30.23 -39.62
C LEU A 508 24.23 29.43 -40.84
N VAL A 509 24.62 28.13 -40.86
CA VAL A 509 24.12 27.11 -41.81
C VAL A 509 23.17 26.22 -41.04
N VAL A 510 21.87 26.29 -41.31
CA VAL A 510 20.85 25.44 -40.68
C VAL A 510 21.08 24.00 -41.13
N VAL A 511 21.05 23.06 -40.18
CA VAL A 511 21.14 21.63 -40.49
C VAL A 511 19.77 20.95 -40.42
N GLY A 512 18.99 21.24 -39.37
CA GLY A 512 17.68 20.67 -39.18
C GLY A 512 17.13 20.85 -37.75
N ILE A 513 16.11 20.07 -37.47
CA ILE A 513 15.43 20.08 -36.15
C ILE A 513 15.25 18.66 -35.64
N VAL A 514 15.13 18.54 -34.32
CA VAL A 514 14.74 17.31 -33.63
C VAL A 514 13.47 17.56 -32.83
N GLY A 515 12.59 16.55 -32.80
CA GLY A 515 11.42 16.52 -31.92
C GLY A 515 11.61 15.49 -30.85
N MET A 516 11.47 15.90 -29.60
CA MET A 516 11.66 15.06 -28.43
C MET A 516 10.46 15.09 -27.51
N ILE A 517 10.23 14.00 -26.78
CA ILE A 517 9.15 13.83 -25.83
C ILE A 517 9.63 12.95 -24.67
N ASP A 518 9.00 13.07 -23.53
CA ASP A 518 9.05 12.04 -22.47
C ASP A 518 8.02 10.95 -22.83
N PRO A 519 8.46 9.78 -23.35
CA PRO A 519 7.55 8.79 -23.91
C PRO A 519 6.76 8.08 -22.83
N PRO A 520 5.52 7.64 -23.13
CA PRO A 520 4.77 6.77 -22.25
C PRO A 520 5.54 5.46 -21.99
N ARG A 521 5.39 4.91 -20.80
CA ARG A 521 5.89 3.56 -20.50
C ARG A 521 5.08 2.53 -21.29
N THR A 522 5.74 1.56 -21.91
CA THR A 522 5.10 0.57 -22.81
C THR A 522 4.03 -0.27 -22.11
N GLU A 523 4.26 -0.66 -20.85
CA GLU A 523 3.36 -1.49 -20.04
C GLU A 523 2.13 -0.74 -19.50
N VAL A 524 2.18 0.60 -19.44
CA VAL A 524 1.09 1.41 -18.87
C VAL A 524 -0.18 1.33 -19.72
N LYS A 525 -0.07 1.21 -21.03
CA LYS A 525 -1.22 1.10 -21.93
C LYS A 525 -2.07 -0.14 -21.61
N ASP A 526 -1.42 -1.28 -21.39
CA ASP A 526 -2.12 -2.52 -21.05
C ASP A 526 -2.74 -2.44 -19.66
N SER A 527 -2.03 -1.84 -18.71
CA SER A 527 -2.53 -1.62 -17.35
C SER A 527 -3.73 -0.68 -17.29
N ILE A 528 -3.77 0.37 -18.11
CA ILE A 528 -4.93 1.25 -18.28
C ILE A 528 -6.11 0.47 -18.87
N ALA A 529 -5.87 -0.39 -19.86
CA ALA A 529 -6.92 -1.22 -20.44
C ALA A 529 -7.48 -2.22 -19.40
N GLU A 530 -6.63 -2.79 -18.55
CA GLU A 530 -7.03 -3.68 -17.45
C GLU A 530 -7.82 -2.91 -16.38
N ALA A 531 -7.35 -1.74 -15.95
CA ALA A 531 -8.06 -0.87 -15.01
C ALA A 531 -9.47 -0.54 -15.51
N LYS A 532 -9.62 -0.16 -16.77
CA LYS A 532 -10.93 0.12 -17.38
C LYS A 532 -11.86 -1.10 -17.38
N LYS A 533 -11.35 -2.29 -17.71
CA LYS A 533 -12.12 -3.56 -17.60
C LYS A 533 -12.55 -3.84 -16.18
N ALA A 534 -11.73 -3.46 -15.21
CA ALA A 534 -12.02 -3.59 -13.79
C ALA A 534 -13.00 -2.52 -13.25
N GLY A 535 -13.51 -1.63 -14.11
CA GLY A 535 -14.40 -0.55 -13.73
C GLY A 535 -13.70 0.62 -13.04
N ILE A 536 -12.40 0.76 -13.22
CA ILE A 536 -11.59 1.85 -12.70
C ILE A 536 -11.40 2.87 -13.82
N THR A 537 -11.56 4.14 -13.53
CA THR A 537 -11.36 5.23 -14.47
C THR A 537 -10.02 5.92 -14.22
N PRO A 538 -9.03 5.77 -15.11
CA PRO A 538 -7.78 6.53 -15.02
C PRO A 538 -8.01 7.97 -15.46
N ILE A 539 -7.43 8.90 -14.73
CA ILE A 539 -7.45 10.35 -14.96
C ILE A 539 -6.00 10.82 -15.01
N MET A 540 -5.65 11.58 -16.04
CA MET A 540 -4.34 12.22 -16.15
C MET A 540 -4.40 13.64 -15.60
N ILE A 541 -3.46 13.99 -14.74
CA ILE A 541 -3.28 15.33 -14.18
C ILE A 541 -1.85 15.76 -14.48
N THR A 542 -1.64 16.96 -15.03
CA THR A 542 -0.30 17.42 -15.42
C THR A 542 -0.17 18.94 -15.47
N GLY A 543 1.05 19.44 -15.25
CA GLY A 543 1.43 20.82 -15.54
C GLY A 543 1.63 21.12 -17.02
N ASP A 544 1.66 20.12 -17.89
CA ASP A 544 1.89 20.28 -19.33
C ASP A 544 0.77 21.01 -20.06
N HIS A 545 1.08 21.43 -21.29
CA HIS A 545 0.10 22.03 -22.19
C HIS A 545 -1.01 21.03 -22.55
N LYS A 546 -2.24 21.53 -22.74
CA LYS A 546 -3.46 20.74 -23.01
C LYS A 546 -3.28 19.77 -24.19
N ASN A 547 -2.70 20.23 -25.31
CA ASN A 547 -2.50 19.41 -26.49
C ASN A 547 -1.53 18.24 -26.24
N THR A 548 -0.41 18.50 -25.55
CA THR A 548 0.57 17.47 -25.15
C THR A 548 -0.07 16.41 -24.26
N ALA A 549 -0.80 16.86 -23.23
CA ALA A 549 -1.47 15.96 -22.30
C ALA A 549 -2.52 15.07 -23.01
N VAL A 550 -3.31 15.67 -23.92
CA VAL A 550 -4.34 14.93 -24.68
C VAL A 550 -3.72 13.95 -25.67
N ALA A 551 -2.60 14.30 -26.31
CA ALA A 551 -1.91 13.40 -27.25
C ALA A 551 -1.44 12.12 -26.51
N ILE A 552 -0.76 12.27 -25.38
CA ILE A 552 -0.30 11.15 -24.55
C ILE A 552 -1.49 10.36 -23.99
N ALA A 553 -2.54 11.05 -23.51
CA ALA A 553 -3.74 10.41 -23.00
C ALA A 553 -4.48 9.57 -24.06
N LYS A 554 -4.48 10.00 -25.32
CA LYS A 554 -5.04 9.24 -26.45
C LYS A 554 -4.19 7.99 -26.75
N GLU A 555 -2.88 8.12 -26.77
CA GLU A 555 -1.96 7.01 -27.01
C GLU A 555 -2.09 5.91 -25.95
N LEU A 556 -2.20 6.32 -24.67
CA LEU A 556 -2.42 5.43 -23.54
C LEU A 556 -3.87 4.92 -23.46
N GLY A 557 -4.79 5.48 -24.25
CA GLY A 557 -6.21 5.15 -24.23
C GLY A 557 -6.95 5.70 -23.01
N ILE A 558 -6.44 6.71 -22.29
CA ILE A 558 -7.12 7.39 -21.18
C ILE A 558 -8.30 8.21 -21.70
N ALA A 559 -8.06 9.05 -22.71
CA ALA A 559 -9.04 9.89 -23.39
C ALA A 559 -9.19 9.52 -24.85
N THR A 560 -10.32 9.89 -25.46
CA THR A 560 -10.61 9.69 -26.88
C THR A 560 -10.65 11.00 -27.65
N ASP A 561 -11.00 12.08 -26.97
CA ASP A 561 -11.20 13.40 -27.58
C ASP A 561 -10.74 14.52 -26.66
N ILE A 562 -10.37 15.68 -27.27
CA ILE A 562 -9.93 16.88 -26.54
C ILE A 562 -11.03 17.48 -25.64
N SER A 563 -12.31 17.24 -25.95
CA SER A 563 -13.43 17.69 -25.13
C SER A 563 -13.46 17.03 -23.74
N GLN A 564 -12.72 15.93 -23.57
CA GLN A 564 -12.55 15.27 -22.26
C GLN A 564 -11.44 15.90 -21.41
N SER A 565 -10.94 17.07 -21.82
CA SER A 565 -9.85 17.75 -21.11
C SER A 565 -10.23 19.16 -20.66
N LEU A 566 -9.70 19.57 -19.50
CA LEU A 566 -9.77 20.94 -18.97
C LEU A 566 -8.37 21.43 -18.60
N THR A 567 -8.19 22.75 -18.72
CA THR A 567 -7.02 23.46 -18.16
C THR A 567 -7.36 24.00 -16.77
N GLY A 568 -6.33 24.37 -15.98
CA GLY A 568 -6.51 25.02 -14.69
C GLY A 568 -7.38 26.30 -14.79
N ALA A 569 -7.12 27.14 -15.81
CA ALA A 569 -7.92 28.34 -16.06
C ALA A 569 -9.40 28.03 -16.36
N GLU A 570 -9.67 26.99 -17.17
CA GLU A 570 -11.06 26.56 -17.44
C GLU A 570 -11.73 25.99 -16.17
N ILE A 571 -10.98 25.40 -15.25
CA ILE A 571 -11.51 24.92 -13.95
C ILE A 571 -11.92 26.09 -13.04
N ASP A 572 -11.16 27.20 -13.08
CA ASP A 572 -11.44 28.38 -12.26
C ASP A 572 -12.70 29.13 -12.72
N GLU A 573 -13.03 29.04 -14.01
CA GLU A 573 -14.24 29.66 -14.57
C GLU A 573 -15.53 28.87 -14.22
N ILE A 574 -15.42 27.59 -13.82
CA ILE A 574 -16.57 26.72 -13.52
C ILE A 574 -16.88 26.79 -12.02
N PRO A 575 -18.12 27.15 -11.61
CA PRO A 575 -18.54 27.09 -10.21
C PRO A 575 -18.34 25.69 -9.61
N ASP A 576 -17.90 25.59 -8.36
CA ASP A 576 -17.54 24.33 -7.70
C ASP A 576 -18.67 23.28 -7.75
N GLU A 577 -19.91 23.68 -7.51
CA GLU A 577 -21.06 22.76 -7.58
C GLU A 577 -21.29 22.20 -8.99
N GLN A 578 -21.07 23.02 -10.02
CA GLN A 578 -21.20 22.59 -11.41
C GLN A 578 -20.04 21.71 -11.81
N PHE A 579 -18.82 22.09 -11.43
CA PHE A 579 -17.61 21.30 -11.67
C PHE A 579 -17.74 19.90 -11.07
N ALA A 580 -18.18 19.78 -9.81
CA ALA A 580 -18.42 18.51 -9.17
C ALA A 580 -19.44 17.63 -9.91
N LYS A 581 -20.55 18.22 -10.41
CA LYS A 581 -21.56 17.48 -11.18
C LYS A 581 -21.06 16.98 -12.53
N GLU A 582 -20.15 17.73 -13.16
CA GLU A 582 -19.65 17.44 -14.51
C GLU A 582 -18.32 16.69 -14.53
N ILE A 583 -17.64 16.53 -13.40
CA ILE A 583 -16.28 16.00 -13.29
C ILE A 583 -16.11 14.65 -14.01
N ASN A 584 -17.11 13.80 -13.99
CA ASN A 584 -17.06 12.46 -14.62
C ASN A 584 -17.00 12.50 -16.16
N LYS A 585 -17.17 13.66 -16.81
CA LYS A 585 -17.00 13.84 -18.26
C LYS A 585 -15.52 13.93 -18.65
N TYR A 586 -14.66 14.40 -17.74
CA TYR A 586 -13.27 14.72 -18.00
C TYR A 586 -12.33 13.58 -17.66
N ARG A 587 -11.21 13.51 -18.38
CA ARG A 587 -10.17 12.47 -18.26
C ARG A 587 -8.76 13.05 -18.15
N VAL A 588 -8.59 14.31 -18.60
CA VAL A 588 -7.30 14.99 -18.64
C VAL A 588 -7.44 16.38 -18.07
N PHE A 589 -6.58 16.71 -17.10
CA PHE A 589 -6.46 18.03 -16.51
C PHE A 589 -5.04 18.54 -16.74
N ALA A 590 -4.94 19.63 -17.53
CA ALA A 590 -3.68 20.21 -18.00
C ALA A 590 -3.40 21.58 -17.40
N ARG A 591 -2.14 21.98 -17.25
CA ARG A 591 -1.72 23.26 -16.63
C ARG A 591 -2.38 23.50 -15.27
N VAL A 592 -2.41 22.49 -14.43
CA VAL A 592 -3.05 22.56 -13.11
C VAL A 592 -2.05 22.96 -12.03
N SER A 593 -2.49 23.80 -11.10
CA SER A 593 -1.79 24.15 -9.87
C SER A 593 -2.05 23.08 -8.78
N PRO A 594 -1.30 23.11 -7.66
CA PRO A 594 -1.57 22.24 -6.50
C PRO A 594 -3.01 22.36 -5.98
N GLU A 595 -3.55 23.57 -5.95
CA GLU A 595 -4.93 23.83 -5.51
C GLU A 595 -5.96 23.15 -6.44
N HIS A 596 -5.72 23.21 -7.76
CA HIS A 596 -6.57 22.51 -8.72
C HIS A 596 -6.53 20.98 -8.49
N LYS A 597 -5.37 20.38 -8.15
CA LYS A 597 -5.26 18.95 -7.83
C LYS A 597 -6.19 18.57 -6.66
N VAL A 598 -6.21 19.37 -5.60
CA VAL A 598 -7.12 19.17 -4.46
C VAL A 598 -8.58 19.32 -4.89
N LYS A 599 -8.91 20.37 -5.68
CA LYS A 599 -10.28 20.63 -6.18
C LYS A 599 -10.79 19.46 -7.04
N ILE A 600 -9.95 18.90 -7.90
CA ILE A 600 -10.27 17.73 -8.75
C ILE A 600 -10.58 16.50 -7.87
N VAL A 601 -9.69 16.18 -6.94
CA VAL A 601 -9.88 15.05 -6.03
C VAL A 601 -11.16 15.21 -5.22
N LYS A 602 -11.42 16.40 -4.67
CA LYS A 602 -12.62 16.73 -3.92
C LYS A 602 -13.88 16.53 -4.76
N ALA A 603 -13.89 17.02 -5.99
CA ALA A 603 -15.04 16.90 -6.89
C ALA A 603 -15.38 15.42 -7.20
N PHE A 604 -14.38 14.56 -7.44
CA PHE A 604 -14.62 13.13 -7.62
C PHE A 604 -15.18 12.47 -6.35
N LYS A 605 -14.64 12.82 -5.16
CA LYS A 605 -15.14 12.27 -3.88
C LYS A 605 -16.58 12.70 -3.57
N GLU A 606 -16.96 13.92 -3.89
CA GLU A 606 -18.34 14.42 -3.73
C GLU A 606 -19.35 13.65 -4.59
N GLN A 607 -18.90 13.07 -5.70
CA GLN A 607 -19.70 12.15 -6.52
C GLN A 607 -19.72 10.70 -5.98
N GLY A 608 -19.19 10.47 -4.79
CA GLY A 608 -19.17 9.16 -4.15
C GLY A 608 -18.09 8.20 -4.69
N ASN A 609 -17.11 8.72 -5.42
CA ASN A 609 -15.99 7.92 -5.89
C ASN A 609 -14.95 7.72 -4.78
N ILE A 610 -14.22 6.62 -4.87
CA ILE A 610 -13.02 6.33 -4.07
C ILE A 610 -11.81 6.63 -4.94
N VAL A 611 -11.08 7.67 -4.56
CA VAL A 611 -10.04 8.27 -5.37
C VAL A 611 -8.65 7.88 -4.87
N SER A 612 -7.84 7.33 -5.76
CA SER A 612 -6.39 7.25 -5.59
C SER A 612 -5.72 8.42 -6.31
N MET A 613 -4.79 9.12 -5.67
CA MET A 613 -4.02 10.22 -6.24
C MET A 613 -2.53 9.92 -6.17
N THR A 614 -1.81 10.11 -7.27
CA THR A 614 -0.34 9.99 -7.29
C THR A 614 0.33 11.34 -7.28
N GLY A 615 1.53 11.41 -6.72
CA GLY A 615 2.37 12.59 -6.76
C GLY A 615 3.78 12.31 -6.27
N ASP A 616 4.72 13.15 -6.67
CA ASP A 616 6.14 13.04 -6.32
C ASP A 616 6.69 14.28 -5.61
N GLY A 617 6.05 15.44 -5.78
CA GLY A 617 6.50 16.72 -5.27
C GLY A 617 5.88 17.15 -3.95
N VAL A 618 6.46 18.19 -3.38
CA VAL A 618 5.90 18.93 -2.23
C VAL A 618 4.51 19.46 -2.56
N ASN A 619 4.32 19.92 -3.80
CA ASN A 619 3.08 20.48 -4.31
C ASN A 619 1.92 19.47 -4.38
N ASP A 620 2.22 18.18 -4.33
CA ASP A 620 1.23 17.11 -4.39
C ASP A 620 0.73 16.69 -3.00
N ALA A 621 1.49 16.97 -1.96
CA ALA A 621 1.19 16.53 -0.60
C ALA A 621 -0.25 16.85 -0.13
N PRO A 622 -0.82 18.04 -0.36
CA PRO A 622 -2.20 18.31 0.00
C PRO A 622 -3.19 17.40 -0.73
N SER A 623 -3.00 17.16 -2.02
CA SER A 623 -3.89 16.30 -2.82
C SER A 623 -3.74 14.83 -2.45
N LEU A 624 -2.51 14.36 -2.13
CA LEU A 624 -2.25 13.01 -1.63
C LEU A 624 -2.96 12.76 -0.29
N LYS A 625 -2.86 13.72 0.64
CA LYS A 625 -3.51 13.61 1.95
C LYS A 625 -5.03 13.67 1.86
N PHE A 626 -5.57 14.41 0.89
CA PHE A 626 -7.02 14.58 0.70
C PHE A 626 -7.66 13.39 -0.02
N ALA A 627 -6.92 12.66 -0.85
CA ALA A 627 -7.39 11.46 -1.53
C ALA A 627 -7.80 10.36 -0.53
N ASP A 628 -8.55 9.37 -0.99
CA ASP A 628 -8.84 8.17 -0.18
C ASP A 628 -7.61 7.27 -0.08
N ILE A 629 -6.76 7.30 -1.13
CA ILE A 629 -5.45 6.67 -1.16
C ILE A 629 -4.45 7.64 -1.82
N GLY A 630 -3.58 8.22 -1.03
CA GLY A 630 -2.41 8.94 -1.52
C GLY A 630 -1.30 7.96 -1.89
N VAL A 631 -0.73 8.11 -3.08
CA VAL A 631 0.36 7.26 -3.60
C VAL A 631 1.56 8.12 -3.95
N ALA A 632 2.66 7.93 -3.26
CA ALA A 632 3.91 8.64 -3.55
C ALA A 632 4.86 7.79 -4.39
N MET A 633 5.68 8.49 -5.17
CA MET A 633 6.79 7.87 -5.89
C MET A 633 7.93 7.55 -4.91
N GLY A 634 8.59 6.42 -5.10
CA GLY A 634 9.66 5.95 -4.22
C GLY A 634 11.04 6.43 -4.64
N ILE A 635 11.27 6.55 -5.95
CA ILE A 635 12.54 6.98 -6.54
C ILE A 635 12.57 8.52 -6.64
N THR A 636 11.62 9.09 -7.39
CA THR A 636 11.55 10.53 -7.65
C THR A 636 10.84 11.32 -6.55
N GLY A 637 10.04 10.63 -5.72
CA GLY A 637 9.22 11.28 -4.70
C GLY A 637 10.03 11.90 -3.57
N THR A 638 9.63 13.12 -3.20
CA THR A 638 10.16 13.82 -2.02
C THR A 638 9.69 13.13 -0.73
N ASP A 639 10.40 13.32 0.36
CA ASP A 639 10.00 12.80 1.67
C ASP A 639 8.64 13.35 2.10
N VAL A 640 8.31 14.54 1.64
CA VAL A 640 7.02 15.21 1.79
C VAL A 640 5.88 14.41 1.18
N SER A 641 6.00 14.10 -0.12
CA SER A 641 4.99 13.30 -0.81
C SER A 641 4.88 11.91 -0.18
N LYS A 642 6.02 11.28 0.17
CA LYS A 642 6.06 10.01 0.90
C LYS A 642 5.38 10.13 2.27
N GLY A 643 5.65 11.23 3.02
CA GLY A 643 5.03 11.49 4.32
C GLY A 643 3.52 11.65 4.27
N ALA A 644 3.01 12.33 3.26
CA ALA A 644 1.59 12.59 3.06
C ALA A 644 0.81 11.37 2.52
N SER A 645 1.50 10.38 1.92
CA SER A 645 0.89 9.26 1.24
C SER A 645 0.50 8.09 2.17
N ASP A 646 -0.38 7.24 1.66
CA ASP A 646 -0.78 5.97 2.28
C ASP A 646 0.00 4.78 1.70
N MET A 647 0.54 4.94 0.49
CA MET A 647 1.31 3.93 -0.23
C MET A 647 2.47 4.58 -0.98
N ILE A 648 3.60 3.86 -1.08
CA ILE A 648 4.80 4.28 -1.84
C ILE A 648 5.08 3.23 -2.91
N LEU A 649 5.34 3.69 -4.15
CA LEU A 649 5.76 2.83 -5.27
C LEU A 649 7.28 2.84 -5.39
N THR A 650 7.94 1.73 -5.13
CA THR A 650 9.41 1.66 -5.19
C THR A 650 9.98 1.68 -6.61
N ASP A 651 9.13 1.56 -7.63
CA ASP A 651 9.46 1.55 -9.06
C ASP A 651 8.84 2.73 -9.84
N ASP A 652 8.17 3.64 -9.15
CA ASP A 652 7.47 4.81 -9.73
C ASP A 652 6.55 4.47 -10.91
N ASN A 653 5.93 3.28 -10.91
CA ASN A 653 5.22 2.77 -12.07
C ASN A 653 3.69 2.71 -11.84
N PHE A 654 2.91 3.28 -12.76
CA PHE A 654 1.45 3.22 -12.74
C PHE A 654 0.92 1.78 -12.70
N THR A 655 1.58 0.84 -13.38
CA THR A 655 1.20 -0.58 -13.40
C THR A 655 1.15 -1.18 -12.01
N THR A 656 2.05 -0.78 -11.14
CA THR A 656 2.09 -1.20 -9.73
C THR A 656 0.86 -0.75 -8.95
N ILE A 657 0.27 0.41 -9.26
CA ILE A 657 -0.99 0.85 -8.65
C ILE A 657 -2.12 -0.11 -9.01
N VAL A 658 -2.22 -0.51 -10.27
CA VAL A 658 -3.25 -1.43 -10.75
C VAL A 658 -3.09 -2.81 -10.08
N HIS A 659 -1.88 -3.31 -9.96
CA HIS A 659 -1.57 -4.54 -9.23
C HIS A 659 -1.87 -4.43 -7.73
N ALA A 660 -1.59 -3.29 -7.11
CA ALA A 660 -1.92 -3.05 -5.70
C ALA A 660 -3.45 -3.05 -5.47
N ILE A 661 -4.23 -2.50 -6.41
CA ILE A 661 -5.69 -2.56 -6.36
C ILE A 661 -6.18 -4.01 -6.53
N GLU A 662 -5.60 -4.79 -7.45
CA GLU A 662 -5.88 -6.21 -7.61
C GLU A 662 -5.65 -6.97 -6.29
N GLU A 663 -4.49 -6.75 -5.67
CA GLU A 663 -4.15 -7.40 -4.40
C GLU A 663 -5.05 -6.92 -3.25
N GLY A 664 -5.40 -5.63 -3.18
CA GLY A 664 -6.37 -5.10 -2.23
C GLY A 664 -7.74 -5.76 -2.34
N ARG A 665 -8.24 -5.98 -3.57
CA ARG A 665 -9.47 -6.74 -3.84
C ARG A 665 -9.37 -8.20 -3.37
N ASN A 666 -8.24 -8.84 -3.61
CA ASN A 666 -7.97 -10.22 -3.18
C ASN A 666 -7.94 -10.34 -1.65
N ILE A 667 -7.24 -9.42 -0.97
CA ILE A 667 -7.16 -9.39 0.50
C ILE A 667 -8.55 -9.23 1.11
N TYR A 668 -9.33 -8.25 0.64
CA TYR A 668 -10.70 -8.06 1.12
C TYR A 668 -11.58 -9.30 0.90
N ASN A 669 -11.50 -9.92 -0.28
CA ASN A 669 -12.24 -11.15 -0.56
C ASN A 669 -11.82 -12.29 0.37
N ASN A 670 -10.55 -12.41 0.69
CA ASN A 670 -10.05 -13.43 1.61
C ASN A 670 -10.55 -13.17 3.04
N ILE A 671 -10.55 -11.92 3.49
CA ILE A 671 -11.15 -11.53 4.77
C ILE A 671 -12.64 -11.90 4.80
N LYS A 672 -13.41 -11.57 3.73
CA LYS A 672 -14.82 -11.91 3.61
C LYS A 672 -15.06 -13.43 3.67
N LYS A 673 -14.21 -14.24 3.01
CA LYS A 673 -14.28 -15.71 3.07
C LYS A 673 -14.06 -16.22 4.50
N THR A 674 -13.05 -15.71 5.19
CA THR A 674 -12.71 -16.06 6.57
C THR A 674 -13.88 -15.75 7.51
N ILE A 675 -14.43 -14.54 7.41
CA ILE A 675 -15.58 -14.13 8.23
C ILE A 675 -16.79 -15.05 7.98
N MET A 676 -17.12 -15.30 6.72
CA MET A 676 -18.27 -16.15 6.37
C MET A 676 -18.07 -17.60 6.80
N PHE A 677 -16.84 -18.11 6.73
CA PHE A 677 -16.50 -19.44 7.21
C PHE A 677 -16.77 -19.55 8.72
N LEU A 678 -16.18 -18.69 9.52
CA LEU A 678 -16.37 -18.71 10.98
C LEU A 678 -17.82 -18.53 11.40
N LEU A 679 -18.53 -17.59 10.75
CA LEU A 679 -19.97 -17.40 11.03
C LEU A 679 -20.82 -18.61 10.68
N SER A 680 -20.49 -19.34 9.60
CA SER A 680 -21.20 -20.56 9.24
C SER A 680 -20.96 -21.67 10.25
N CYS A 681 -19.73 -21.83 10.74
CA CYS A 681 -19.35 -22.82 11.74
C CYS A 681 -20.09 -22.56 13.06
N ASN A 682 -19.97 -21.34 13.61
CA ASN A 682 -20.60 -20.96 14.86
C ASN A 682 -22.14 -21.07 14.78
N LEU A 683 -22.73 -20.71 13.65
CA LEU A 683 -24.17 -20.88 13.44
C LEU A 683 -24.59 -22.36 13.49
N GLY A 684 -23.79 -23.26 12.94
CA GLY A 684 -24.01 -24.70 13.02
C GLY A 684 -23.99 -25.22 14.44
N GLU A 685 -23.05 -24.77 15.25
CA GLU A 685 -22.95 -25.10 16.68
C GLU A 685 -24.16 -24.60 17.46
N VAL A 686 -24.52 -23.33 17.28
CA VAL A 686 -25.70 -22.73 17.93
C VAL A 686 -26.96 -23.46 17.57
N ILE A 687 -27.20 -23.76 16.29
CA ILE A 687 -28.40 -24.46 15.81
C ILE A 687 -28.48 -25.89 16.39
N CYS A 688 -27.34 -26.59 16.43
CA CYS A 688 -27.25 -27.91 16.98
C CYS A 688 -27.75 -27.96 18.46
N VAL A 689 -27.17 -27.11 19.30
CA VAL A 689 -27.53 -27.06 20.73
C VAL A 689 -28.96 -26.52 20.93
N PHE A 690 -29.36 -25.50 20.16
CA PHE A 690 -30.71 -24.91 20.23
C PHE A 690 -31.79 -25.94 19.89
N ILE A 691 -31.66 -26.67 18.79
CA ILE A 691 -32.65 -27.68 18.38
C ILE A 691 -32.66 -28.86 19.36
N ALA A 692 -31.52 -29.32 19.86
CA ALA A 692 -31.48 -30.37 20.87
C ALA A 692 -32.26 -29.97 22.13
N THR A 693 -32.12 -28.74 22.60
CA THR A 693 -32.87 -28.23 23.76
C THR A 693 -34.34 -28.13 23.48
N MET A 694 -34.75 -27.71 22.28
CA MET A 694 -36.19 -27.65 21.89
C MET A 694 -36.87 -29.01 21.89
N PHE A 695 -36.16 -30.05 21.45
CA PHE A 695 -36.66 -31.44 21.47
C PHE A 695 -36.52 -32.15 22.81
N ASN A 696 -36.11 -31.43 23.84
CA ASN A 696 -35.82 -32.01 25.16
C ASN A 696 -34.72 -33.11 25.10
N TRP A 697 -33.73 -32.93 24.25
CA TRP A 697 -32.57 -33.85 24.15
C TRP A 697 -31.44 -33.39 25.06
N PRO A 698 -30.55 -34.26 25.52
CA PRO A 698 -29.33 -33.86 26.20
C PRO A 698 -28.45 -33.03 25.23
N SER A 699 -27.62 -32.17 25.78
CA SER A 699 -26.71 -31.39 24.92
C SER A 699 -25.82 -32.32 24.10
N PRO A 700 -25.82 -32.21 22.76
CA PRO A 700 -25.02 -33.06 21.88
C PRO A 700 -23.52 -32.72 21.92
N LEU A 701 -23.16 -31.57 22.45
CA LEU A 701 -21.80 -31.08 22.55
C LEU A 701 -21.53 -30.54 23.95
N LEU A 702 -20.32 -30.75 24.41
CA LEU A 702 -19.83 -30.25 25.71
C LEU A 702 -19.06 -28.93 25.53
N PRO A 703 -18.99 -28.08 26.60
CA PRO A 703 -18.25 -26.80 26.54
C PRO A 703 -16.83 -26.94 26.03
N ILE A 704 -16.10 -27.94 26.53
CA ILE A 704 -14.72 -28.23 26.13
C ILE A 704 -14.59 -28.57 24.64
N GLN A 705 -15.56 -29.29 24.08
CA GLN A 705 -15.59 -29.65 22.68
C GLN A 705 -15.81 -28.43 21.78
N LEU A 706 -16.74 -27.53 22.17
CA LEU A 706 -17.00 -26.28 21.46
C LEU A 706 -15.78 -25.33 21.47
N LEU A 707 -15.12 -25.21 22.60
CA LEU A 707 -13.89 -24.44 22.73
C LEU A 707 -12.75 -25.01 21.87
N TRP A 708 -12.61 -26.33 21.82
CA TRP A 708 -11.64 -26.99 20.93
C TRP A 708 -11.91 -26.67 19.47
N LEU A 709 -13.17 -26.69 19.05
CA LEU A 709 -13.58 -26.38 17.70
C LEU A 709 -13.15 -24.94 17.34
N ASN A 710 -13.61 -23.98 18.08
CA ASN A 710 -13.36 -22.57 17.79
C ASN A 710 -11.88 -22.20 17.82
N LEU A 711 -11.14 -22.75 18.77
CA LEU A 711 -9.76 -22.38 19.02
C LEU A 711 -8.77 -23.11 18.10
N VAL A 712 -8.95 -24.39 17.86
CA VAL A 712 -7.98 -25.24 17.18
C VAL A 712 -8.41 -25.55 15.76
N THR A 713 -9.60 -26.08 15.58
CA THR A 713 -10.01 -26.63 14.29
C THR A 713 -10.52 -25.59 13.31
N ASP A 714 -11.13 -24.50 13.77
CA ASP A 714 -11.63 -23.43 12.90
C ASP A 714 -10.58 -22.36 12.64
N THR A 715 -9.71 -22.08 13.59
CA THR A 715 -8.69 -21.02 13.47
C THR A 715 -7.70 -21.32 12.33
N LEU A 716 -7.22 -22.57 12.20
CA LEU A 716 -6.23 -22.94 11.17
C LEU A 716 -6.77 -22.78 9.75
N PRO A 717 -7.96 -23.32 9.39
CA PRO A 717 -8.57 -23.06 8.09
C PRO A 717 -8.93 -21.59 7.86
N ALA A 718 -9.39 -20.87 8.89
CA ALA A 718 -9.72 -19.46 8.79
C ALA A 718 -8.51 -18.61 8.38
N ILE A 719 -7.35 -18.80 9.03
CA ILE A 719 -6.08 -18.14 8.63
C ILE A 719 -5.69 -18.59 7.22
N SER A 720 -5.84 -19.87 6.90
CA SER A 720 -5.46 -20.41 5.59
C SER A 720 -6.32 -19.86 4.44
N LEU A 721 -7.60 -19.57 4.69
CA LEU A 721 -8.49 -18.87 3.77
C LEU A 721 -8.08 -17.39 3.61
N GLY A 722 -7.63 -16.76 4.69
CA GLY A 722 -7.12 -15.39 4.67
C GLY A 722 -5.90 -15.20 3.78
N VAL A 723 -5.10 -16.26 3.61
CA VAL A 723 -3.91 -16.23 2.73
C VAL A 723 -4.11 -16.97 1.41
N ASP A 724 -5.35 -17.23 1.03
CA ASP A 724 -5.67 -17.91 -0.24
C ASP A 724 -5.04 -17.16 -1.42
N PRO A 725 -4.46 -17.88 -2.40
CA PRO A 725 -3.91 -17.26 -3.61
C PRO A 725 -4.94 -16.39 -4.33
N GLY A 726 -4.46 -15.26 -4.88
CA GLY A 726 -5.32 -14.29 -5.58
C GLY A 726 -6.09 -14.91 -6.76
N ASP A 727 -7.28 -14.39 -6.99
CA ASP A 727 -8.12 -14.71 -8.15
C ASP A 727 -8.05 -13.54 -9.14
N LYS A 728 -7.43 -13.75 -10.32
CA LYS A 728 -7.34 -12.74 -11.39
C LYS A 728 -8.71 -12.24 -11.88
N ASP A 729 -9.79 -13.00 -11.64
CA ASP A 729 -11.13 -12.56 -12.03
C ASP A 729 -11.66 -11.39 -11.19
N VAL A 730 -10.97 -10.99 -10.13
CA VAL A 730 -11.32 -9.78 -9.35
C VAL A 730 -11.22 -8.50 -10.20
N MET A 731 -10.31 -8.49 -11.20
CA MET A 731 -10.17 -7.39 -12.15
C MET A 731 -11.18 -7.42 -13.30
N LYS A 732 -12.07 -8.43 -13.36
CA LYS A 732 -13.21 -8.46 -14.27
C LYS A 732 -14.52 -7.93 -13.64
N ARG A 733 -14.45 -7.51 -12.38
CA ARG A 733 -15.60 -7.01 -11.61
C ARG A 733 -15.46 -5.52 -11.37
N LYS A 734 -16.60 -4.83 -11.28
CA LYS A 734 -16.62 -3.43 -10.85
C LYS A 734 -16.11 -3.29 -9.40
N PRO A 735 -15.54 -2.13 -9.03
CA PRO A 735 -15.19 -1.84 -7.65
C PRO A 735 -16.38 -2.02 -6.72
N ARG A 736 -16.12 -2.50 -5.51
CA ARG A 736 -17.16 -2.65 -4.48
C ARG A 736 -17.56 -1.30 -3.89
N ASP A 737 -18.78 -1.20 -3.39
CA ASP A 737 -19.18 -0.08 -2.54
C ASP A 737 -18.51 -0.25 -1.15
N PRO A 738 -17.78 0.75 -0.63
CA PRO A 738 -17.20 0.71 0.70
C PRO A 738 -18.21 0.48 1.83
N LYS A 739 -19.47 0.87 1.60
CA LYS A 739 -20.56 0.69 2.57
C LYS A 739 -21.20 -0.69 2.49
N GLU A 740 -20.81 -1.51 1.52
CA GLU A 740 -21.39 -2.84 1.34
C GLU A 740 -21.18 -3.71 2.59
N SER A 741 -22.24 -4.42 2.98
CA SER A 741 -22.21 -5.40 4.07
C SER A 741 -21.42 -6.64 3.69
N PHE A 742 -20.75 -7.30 4.66
CA PHE A 742 -20.13 -8.61 4.46
C PHE A 742 -21.14 -9.67 3.98
N PHE A 743 -22.41 -9.53 4.33
CA PHE A 743 -23.49 -10.45 3.94
C PHE A 743 -24.03 -10.22 2.51
N ALA A 744 -23.55 -9.19 1.82
CA ALA A 744 -23.99 -8.87 0.47
C ALA A 744 -23.66 -9.97 -0.55
N GLU A 745 -24.27 -9.89 -1.73
CA GLU A 745 -24.18 -10.89 -2.82
C GLU A 745 -24.63 -12.30 -2.42
N GLY A 746 -25.53 -12.40 -1.41
CA GLY A 746 -26.05 -13.68 -0.93
C GLY A 746 -25.07 -14.47 -0.05
N ALA A 747 -23.98 -13.84 0.41
CA ALA A 747 -23.00 -14.49 1.27
C ALA A 747 -23.63 -14.93 2.59
N GLY A 748 -24.45 -14.07 3.23
CA GLY A 748 -25.14 -14.41 4.47
C GLY A 748 -26.13 -15.58 4.31
N TYR A 749 -26.88 -15.62 3.20
CA TYR A 749 -27.79 -16.72 2.92
C TYR A 749 -27.06 -18.06 2.74
N ARG A 750 -25.92 -18.06 2.02
CA ARG A 750 -25.08 -19.26 1.87
C ARG A 750 -24.51 -19.72 3.20
N ALA A 751 -24.05 -18.78 4.03
CA ALA A 751 -23.54 -19.07 5.36
C ALA A 751 -24.64 -19.70 6.25
N ALA A 752 -25.85 -19.15 6.21
CA ALA A 752 -26.98 -19.68 6.96
C ALA A 752 -27.37 -21.10 6.52
N ILE A 753 -27.46 -21.36 5.22
CA ILE A 753 -27.73 -22.70 4.71
C ILE A 753 -26.67 -23.70 5.16
N ALA A 754 -25.40 -23.33 5.06
CA ALA A 754 -24.30 -24.20 5.46
C ALA A 754 -24.34 -24.49 6.97
N GLY A 755 -24.53 -23.46 7.82
CA GLY A 755 -24.65 -23.63 9.26
C GLY A 755 -25.86 -24.51 9.66
N ILE A 756 -27.01 -24.28 9.05
CA ILE A 756 -28.21 -25.15 9.27
C ILE A 756 -27.92 -26.60 8.88
N LEU A 757 -27.28 -26.80 7.74
CA LEU A 757 -26.94 -28.15 7.27
C LEU A 757 -25.93 -28.85 8.18
N ILE A 758 -24.86 -28.16 8.56
CA ILE A 758 -23.84 -28.68 9.49
C ILE A 758 -24.49 -29.05 10.83
N GLY A 759 -25.30 -28.13 11.41
CA GLY A 759 -25.98 -28.37 12.68
C GLY A 759 -26.96 -29.56 12.62
N ALA A 760 -27.75 -29.66 11.53
CA ALA A 760 -28.68 -30.76 11.35
C ALA A 760 -27.98 -32.13 11.21
N LEU A 761 -26.87 -32.21 10.46
CA LEU A 761 -26.07 -33.44 10.31
C LEU A 761 -25.41 -33.85 11.63
N THR A 762 -24.95 -32.87 12.39
CA THR A 762 -24.39 -33.07 13.74
C THR A 762 -25.43 -33.67 14.68
N LEU A 763 -26.65 -33.13 14.68
CA LEU A 763 -27.78 -33.68 15.44
C LEU A 763 -28.16 -35.08 14.99
N ALA A 764 -28.17 -35.32 13.68
CA ALA A 764 -28.44 -36.65 13.14
C ALA A 764 -27.39 -37.68 13.57
N ALA A 765 -26.14 -37.30 13.59
CA ALA A 765 -25.06 -38.14 14.09
C ALA A 765 -25.23 -38.45 15.59
N PHE A 766 -25.59 -37.43 16.39
CA PHE A 766 -25.90 -37.61 17.82
C PHE A 766 -27.04 -38.60 18.02
N TYR A 767 -28.14 -38.41 17.27
CA TYR A 767 -29.32 -39.31 17.32
C TYR A 767 -28.94 -40.73 16.97
N ILE A 768 -28.20 -40.95 15.91
CA ILE A 768 -27.80 -42.29 15.45
C ILE A 768 -26.94 -42.97 16.51
N GLY A 769 -25.87 -42.28 17.02
CA GLY A 769 -25.00 -42.86 18.02
C GLY A 769 -25.67 -43.25 19.34
N VAL A 770 -26.68 -42.49 19.82
CA VAL A 770 -27.48 -42.88 20.98
C VAL A 770 -28.40 -44.07 20.67
N LYS A 771 -29.07 -44.06 19.49
CA LYS A 771 -30.01 -45.10 19.10
C LYS A 771 -29.36 -46.47 18.86
N GLU A 772 -28.16 -46.53 18.34
CA GLU A 772 -27.36 -47.74 18.12
C GLU A 772 -27.07 -48.50 19.42
N HIS A 773 -27.06 -47.77 20.54
CA HIS A 773 -26.87 -48.32 21.90
C HIS A 773 -28.24 -48.67 22.55
N GLY A 774 -29.36 -48.70 21.80
CA GLY A 774 -30.66 -49.19 22.27
C GLY A 774 -31.47 -48.18 23.06
N PHE A 775 -31.09 -46.91 23.11
CA PHE A 775 -31.81 -45.88 23.85
C PHE A 775 -32.51 -44.89 22.93
N ALA A 776 -33.65 -44.38 23.37
CA ALA A 776 -34.26 -43.20 22.79
C ALA A 776 -33.53 -41.94 23.37
N VAL A 777 -33.26 -40.94 22.54
CA VAL A 777 -32.50 -39.75 22.95
C VAL A 777 -33.18 -38.96 24.08
N SER A 778 -34.50 -38.98 24.13
CA SER A 778 -35.31 -38.38 25.21
C SER A 778 -35.25 -39.16 26.53
N GLU A 779 -34.99 -40.45 26.50
CA GLU A 779 -34.92 -41.30 27.67
C GLU A 779 -33.55 -41.23 28.37
N VAL A 780 -32.52 -40.96 27.64
CA VAL A 780 -31.14 -40.90 28.17
C VAL A 780 -30.93 -39.70 29.11
N ILE A 781 -31.73 -38.65 29.01
CA ILE A 781 -31.55 -37.44 29.83
C ILE A 781 -31.83 -37.64 31.32
N ASN A 782 -32.74 -38.57 31.67
CA ASN A 782 -33.14 -38.88 33.04
C ASN A 782 -32.66 -40.26 33.50
N ASN A 783 -31.81 -40.92 32.72
CA ASN A 783 -31.32 -42.25 33.00
C ASN A 783 -29.87 -42.23 33.42
N GLU A 784 -29.60 -42.47 34.72
CA GLU A 784 -28.25 -42.49 35.31
C GLU A 784 -27.56 -43.86 35.17
N SER A 785 -28.13 -44.82 34.41
CA SER A 785 -27.46 -46.10 34.17
C SER A 785 -26.13 -45.95 33.40
N LYS A 786 -25.17 -46.82 33.68
CA LYS A 786 -23.89 -46.81 32.97
C LYS A 786 -24.08 -46.98 31.44
N GLU A 787 -25.06 -47.76 31.05
CA GLU A 787 -25.34 -48.01 29.61
C GLU A 787 -25.90 -46.76 28.95
N ALA A 788 -26.79 -46.00 29.57
CA ALA A 788 -27.31 -44.74 29.05
C ALA A 788 -26.23 -43.67 29.00
N LEU A 789 -25.36 -43.59 29.98
CA LEU A 789 -24.25 -42.63 29.99
C LEU A 789 -23.26 -42.97 28.88
N ASN A 790 -22.96 -44.26 28.64
CA ASN A 790 -22.11 -44.68 27.51
C ASN A 790 -22.75 -44.35 26.18
N ALA A 791 -24.05 -44.60 25.99
CA ALA A 791 -24.80 -44.26 24.78
C ALA A 791 -24.74 -42.77 24.49
N MET A 792 -24.92 -41.92 25.50
CA MET A 792 -24.83 -40.47 25.41
C MET A 792 -23.39 -40.01 25.04
N THR A 793 -22.36 -40.61 25.64
CA THR A 793 -20.97 -40.32 25.34
C THR A 793 -20.61 -40.72 23.91
N TYR A 794 -21.13 -41.85 23.42
CA TYR A 794 -20.96 -42.30 22.06
C TYR A 794 -21.61 -41.38 21.06
N GLY A 795 -22.85 -40.99 21.25
CA GLY A 795 -23.56 -40.05 20.40
C GLY A 795 -22.87 -38.68 20.35
N ARG A 796 -22.40 -38.18 21.50
CA ARG A 796 -21.58 -36.93 21.56
C ARG A 796 -20.30 -37.04 20.78
N THR A 797 -19.65 -38.20 20.82
CA THR A 797 -18.41 -38.42 20.07
C THR A 797 -18.68 -38.37 18.57
N MET A 798 -19.74 -39.04 18.09
CA MET A 798 -20.15 -38.99 16.68
C MET A 798 -20.48 -37.55 16.24
N ALA A 799 -21.26 -36.84 17.04
CA ALA A 799 -21.63 -35.44 16.78
C ALA A 799 -20.40 -34.54 16.70
N PHE A 800 -19.49 -34.65 17.66
CA PHE A 800 -18.29 -33.84 17.73
C PHE A 800 -17.36 -34.07 16.52
N ILE A 801 -17.17 -35.31 16.09
CA ILE A 801 -16.34 -35.63 14.93
C ILE A 801 -17.00 -35.14 13.62
N VAL A 802 -18.33 -35.39 13.44
CA VAL A 802 -19.06 -34.91 12.27
C VAL A 802 -18.98 -33.40 12.18
N LEU A 803 -19.17 -32.66 13.27
CA LEU A 803 -19.09 -31.22 13.29
C LEU A 803 -17.69 -30.74 12.87
N THR A 804 -16.64 -31.25 13.53
CA THR A 804 -15.25 -30.88 13.24
C THR A 804 -14.87 -31.16 11.79
N VAL A 805 -15.08 -32.37 11.33
CA VAL A 805 -14.62 -32.80 9.99
C VAL A 805 -15.45 -32.11 8.89
N SER A 806 -16.75 -31.88 9.12
CA SER A 806 -17.56 -31.13 8.15
C SER A 806 -17.13 -29.68 8.00
N GLN A 807 -16.73 -28.99 9.07
CA GLN A 807 -16.17 -27.64 9.03
C GLN A 807 -14.85 -27.61 8.28
N LEU A 808 -13.95 -28.58 8.51
CA LEU A 808 -12.70 -28.70 7.78
C LEU A 808 -12.91 -28.86 6.26
N PHE A 809 -13.79 -29.75 5.83
CA PHE A 809 -14.12 -29.92 4.41
C PHE A 809 -14.89 -28.73 3.83
N TYR A 810 -15.78 -28.11 4.61
CA TYR A 810 -16.51 -26.92 4.21
C TYR A 810 -15.56 -25.76 3.90
N SER A 811 -14.41 -25.64 4.58
CA SER A 811 -13.41 -24.62 4.32
C SER A 811 -12.91 -24.65 2.86
N LEU A 812 -12.82 -25.82 2.22
CA LEU A 812 -12.41 -25.96 0.82
C LEU A 812 -13.35 -25.23 -0.14
N THR A 813 -14.66 -25.33 0.09
CA THR A 813 -15.64 -24.69 -0.78
C THR A 813 -15.72 -23.17 -0.57
N MET A 814 -15.25 -22.67 0.58
CA MET A 814 -15.23 -21.24 0.87
C MET A 814 -14.19 -20.46 0.05
N ARG A 815 -13.24 -21.13 -0.63
CA ARG A 815 -12.21 -20.48 -1.44
C ARG A 815 -12.74 -19.63 -2.58
N ASN A 816 -13.87 -19.99 -3.16
CA ASN A 816 -14.53 -19.18 -4.18
C ASN A 816 -16.06 -19.30 -4.08
N SER A 817 -16.77 -18.19 -4.21
CA SER A 817 -18.25 -18.16 -4.11
C SER A 817 -18.98 -18.59 -5.39
N LYS A 818 -18.30 -18.63 -6.54
CA LYS A 818 -18.88 -18.89 -7.88
C LYS A 818 -18.28 -20.09 -8.59
N LYS A 819 -16.96 -20.32 -8.42
CA LYS A 819 -16.23 -21.43 -9.03
C LYS A 819 -16.17 -22.62 -8.10
N THR A 820 -16.22 -23.81 -8.67
CA THR A 820 -16.02 -25.05 -7.92
C THR A 820 -14.56 -25.20 -7.48
N ILE A 821 -14.32 -26.04 -6.47
CA ILE A 821 -12.96 -26.30 -5.99
C ILE A 821 -12.06 -26.88 -7.09
N PHE A 822 -12.62 -27.65 -8.02
CA PHE A 822 -11.88 -28.22 -9.15
C PHE A 822 -11.45 -27.15 -10.17
N GLU A 823 -12.27 -26.13 -10.40
CA GLU A 823 -11.93 -24.98 -11.26
C GLU A 823 -10.92 -24.03 -10.59
N VAL A 824 -11.02 -23.85 -9.29
CA VAL A 824 -10.06 -23.02 -8.51
C VAL A 824 -8.71 -23.73 -8.41
N GLY A 825 -8.71 -25.05 -8.42
CA GLY A 825 -7.53 -25.92 -8.24
C GLY A 825 -7.34 -26.32 -6.79
N PHE A 826 -7.64 -27.60 -6.51
CA PHE A 826 -7.65 -28.18 -5.16
C PHE A 826 -6.35 -27.90 -4.38
N PHE A 827 -5.19 -28.14 -5.00
CA PHE A 827 -3.87 -28.03 -4.35
C PHE A 827 -3.23 -26.62 -4.40
N LYS A 828 -3.90 -25.60 -4.97
CA LYS A 828 -3.32 -24.24 -5.05
C LYS A 828 -3.07 -23.62 -3.68
N ASN A 829 -3.95 -23.85 -2.71
CA ASN A 829 -3.76 -23.41 -1.32
C ASN A 829 -3.19 -24.55 -0.48
N LYS A 830 -1.87 -24.69 -0.48
CA LYS A 830 -1.17 -25.72 0.28
C LYS A 830 -1.34 -25.56 1.79
N VAL A 831 -1.46 -24.33 2.27
CA VAL A 831 -1.65 -24.02 3.70
C VAL A 831 -3.01 -24.55 4.17
N LEU A 832 -4.07 -24.36 3.37
CA LEU A 832 -5.40 -24.88 3.69
C LEU A 832 -5.42 -26.40 3.72
N ILE A 833 -4.78 -27.05 2.75
CA ILE A 833 -4.68 -28.52 2.74
C ILE A 833 -3.95 -29.02 3.98
N LEU A 834 -2.83 -28.39 4.32
CA LEU A 834 -2.08 -28.73 5.53
C LEU A 834 -2.93 -28.53 6.79
N SER A 835 -3.68 -27.42 6.89
CA SER A 835 -4.54 -27.16 8.05
C SER A 835 -5.64 -28.21 8.21
N ILE A 836 -6.23 -28.69 7.10
CA ILE A 836 -7.22 -29.77 7.12
C ILE A 836 -6.58 -31.07 7.60
N ILE A 837 -5.42 -31.44 7.06
CA ILE A 837 -4.71 -32.66 7.47
C ILE A 837 -4.37 -32.59 8.96
N VAL A 838 -3.81 -31.48 9.44
CA VAL A 838 -3.48 -31.28 10.85
C VAL A 838 -4.76 -31.35 11.71
N GLY A 839 -5.85 -30.71 11.29
CA GLY A 839 -7.14 -30.77 11.99
C GLY A 839 -7.68 -32.20 12.12
N ILE A 840 -7.64 -32.96 11.04
CA ILE A 840 -8.04 -34.39 11.06
C ILE A 840 -7.13 -35.22 11.98
N VAL A 841 -5.80 -35.06 11.88
CA VAL A 841 -4.86 -35.77 12.74
C VAL A 841 -5.08 -35.45 14.21
N LEU A 842 -5.28 -34.19 14.55
CA LEU A 842 -5.56 -33.77 15.91
C LEU A 842 -6.88 -34.36 16.42
N GLN A 843 -7.92 -34.39 15.56
CA GLN A 843 -9.23 -34.96 15.92
C GLN A 843 -9.16 -36.48 16.15
N VAL A 844 -8.46 -37.19 15.28
CA VAL A 844 -8.21 -38.65 15.45
C VAL A 844 -7.36 -38.92 16.70
N GLY A 845 -6.34 -38.10 16.94
CA GLY A 845 -5.50 -38.21 18.13
C GLY A 845 -6.29 -38.01 19.43
N LEU A 846 -7.18 -37.02 19.45
CA LEU A 846 -8.04 -36.70 20.58
C LEU A 846 -8.96 -37.88 20.96
N THR A 847 -9.50 -38.58 19.96
CA THR A 847 -10.39 -39.73 20.19
C THR A 847 -9.63 -41.03 20.48
N SER A 848 -8.38 -41.14 20.03
CA SER A 848 -7.59 -42.39 20.12
C SER A 848 -6.69 -42.47 21.36
N ILE A 849 -6.28 -41.36 21.94
CA ILE A 849 -5.38 -41.32 23.11
C ILE A 849 -6.23 -41.34 24.40
N PRO A 850 -6.20 -42.45 25.21
CA PRO A 850 -7.15 -42.63 26.31
C PRO A 850 -7.17 -41.49 27.34
N GLY A 851 -6.02 -40.94 27.70
CA GLY A 851 -5.95 -39.82 28.66
C GLY A 851 -6.60 -38.54 28.14
N ILE A 852 -6.45 -38.22 26.85
CA ILE A 852 -7.03 -37.07 26.20
C ILE A 852 -8.55 -37.33 25.98
N ALA A 853 -8.91 -38.51 25.51
CA ALA A 853 -10.31 -38.88 25.29
C ALA A 853 -11.15 -38.74 26.57
N GLN A 854 -10.58 -39.08 27.73
CA GLN A 854 -11.23 -38.94 29.03
C GLN A 854 -11.51 -37.46 29.37
N ILE A 855 -10.56 -36.57 29.10
CA ILE A 855 -10.71 -35.09 29.30
C ILE A 855 -11.84 -34.53 28.45
N PHE A 856 -11.89 -34.92 27.18
CA PHE A 856 -12.92 -34.47 26.25
C PHE A 856 -14.25 -35.24 26.35
N LYS A 857 -14.31 -36.21 27.23
CA LYS A 857 -15.48 -37.10 27.41
C LYS A 857 -15.93 -37.74 26.09
N VAL A 858 -14.99 -38.29 25.34
CA VAL A 858 -15.21 -38.97 24.05
C VAL A 858 -14.77 -40.43 24.16
N THR A 859 -15.25 -41.28 23.24
CA THR A 859 -14.96 -42.67 23.18
C THR A 859 -14.53 -43.11 21.76
N GLN A 860 -13.96 -44.29 21.64
CA GLN A 860 -13.61 -44.84 20.31
C GLN A 860 -14.88 -45.27 19.56
N LEU A 861 -14.96 -44.91 18.29
CA LEU A 861 -16.03 -45.31 17.37
C LEU A 861 -15.73 -46.65 16.70
N SER A 862 -16.79 -47.39 16.34
CA SER A 862 -16.68 -48.54 15.47
C SER A 862 -16.30 -48.20 14.03
N PHE A 863 -15.81 -49.14 13.25
CA PHE A 863 -15.47 -48.87 11.84
C PHE A 863 -16.68 -48.46 11.02
N THR A 864 -17.86 -49.00 11.30
CA THR A 864 -19.12 -48.69 10.62
C THR A 864 -19.57 -47.25 10.89
N ASP A 865 -19.33 -46.74 12.10
CA ASP A 865 -19.68 -45.39 12.50
C ASP A 865 -18.74 -44.36 11.91
N TRP A 866 -17.50 -44.71 11.70
CA TRP A 866 -16.58 -43.88 10.92
C TRP A 866 -17.06 -43.67 9.48
N ASP A 867 -17.66 -44.67 8.83
CA ASP A 867 -18.23 -44.52 7.49
C ASP A 867 -19.39 -43.50 7.51
N ILE A 868 -20.29 -43.61 8.52
CA ILE A 868 -21.40 -42.65 8.69
C ILE A 868 -20.85 -41.22 8.93
N VAL A 869 -19.87 -41.08 9.82
CA VAL A 869 -19.25 -39.79 10.16
C VAL A 869 -18.61 -39.16 8.92
N ILE A 870 -17.87 -39.90 8.12
CA ILE A 870 -17.21 -39.40 6.91
C ILE A 870 -18.25 -38.98 5.87
N ILE A 871 -19.29 -39.78 5.67
CA ILE A 871 -20.38 -39.44 4.72
C ILE A 871 -21.05 -38.14 5.16
N PHE A 872 -21.43 -38.02 6.43
CA PHE A 872 -22.11 -36.82 6.94
C PHE A 872 -21.19 -35.59 6.88
N ALA A 873 -19.91 -35.75 7.17
CA ALA A 873 -18.93 -34.68 7.09
C ALA A 873 -18.72 -34.14 5.66
N LEU A 874 -18.87 -34.96 4.64
CA LEU A 874 -18.74 -34.58 3.23
C LEU A 874 -19.97 -33.89 2.66
N ILE A 875 -21.18 -34.12 3.22
CA ILE A 875 -22.42 -33.57 2.69
C ILE A 875 -22.40 -32.03 2.58
N PRO A 876 -21.98 -31.24 3.58
CA PRO A 876 -21.97 -29.78 3.47
C PRO A 876 -21.06 -29.28 2.34
N PHE A 877 -19.93 -29.92 2.15
CA PHE A 877 -19.03 -29.66 1.04
C PHE A 877 -19.69 -29.94 -0.33
N LEU A 878 -20.26 -31.14 -0.50
CA LEU A 878 -20.90 -31.56 -1.75
C LEU A 878 -22.12 -30.72 -2.10
N VAL A 879 -22.95 -30.41 -1.13
CA VAL A 879 -24.15 -29.55 -1.32
C VAL A 879 -23.73 -28.15 -1.76
N ASN A 880 -22.74 -27.56 -1.11
CA ASN A 880 -22.31 -26.20 -1.46
C ASN A 880 -21.63 -26.17 -2.85
N GLU A 881 -20.84 -27.16 -3.21
CA GLU A 881 -20.31 -27.29 -4.58
C GLU A 881 -21.45 -27.48 -5.61
N GLY A 882 -22.46 -28.29 -5.28
CA GLY A 882 -23.65 -28.46 -6.10
C GLY A 882 -24.43 -27.16 -6.32
N ILE A 883 -24.63 -26.35 -5.26
CA ILE A 883 -25.28 -25.04 -5.36
C ILE A 883 -24.53 -24.12 -6.32
N LYS A 884 -23.20 -24.11 -6.31
CA LYS A 884 -22.40 -23.31 -7.24
C LYS A 884 -22.65 -23.71 -8.70
N VAL A 885 -22.71 -25.02 -9.00
CA VAL A 885 -22.96 -25.52 -10.36
C VAL A 885 -24.36 -25.13 -10.83
N VAL A 886 -25.39 -25.28 -9.98
CA VAL A 886 -26.79 -24.95 -10.32
C VAL A 886 -26.98 -23.44 -10.50
N THR A 887 -26.43 -22.62 -9.61
CA THR A 887 -26.59 -21.15 -9.70
C THR A 887 -25.90 -20.56 -10.91
N ARG A 888 -24.82 -21.19 -11.39
CA ARG A 888 -24.13 -20.77 -12.61
C ARG A 888 -24.89 -21.11 -13.90
N ARG A 889 -25.61 -22.22 -13.95
CA ARG A 889 -26.44 -22.59 -15.12
C ARG A 889 -27.65 -21.67 -15.33
N LYS A 890 -28.05 -20.90 -14.29
CA LYS A 890 -29.18 -19.97 -14.36
C LYS A 890 -28.80 -18.56 -14.80
N LYS A 891 -27.52 -18.24 -14.92
CA LYS A 891 -26.97 -16.99 -15.48
C LYS A 891 -26.33 -17.25 -16.86
#